data_05c13f015c71bb03ef0d23a5d7934a6f
#
_entry.id   05c13f015c71bb03ef0d23a5d7934a6f
#
_cell.length_a   1.000
_cell.length_b   1.000
_cell.length_c   1.000
_cell.angle_alpha   90.00
_cell.angle_beta   90.00
_cell.angle_gamma   90.00
#
_symmetry.space_group_name_H-M   'P 1'
#
loop_
_entity.id
_entity.type
_entity.pdbx_description
1 polymer ?
#
loop_
_entity_poly.entity_id
_entity_poly.type
_entity_poly.pdbx_seq_one_letter_code
_entity_poly.pdbx_strand_id
1 'polypeptide(L)'
;MNPLAYAAAGVAACIGMTVPGAAFAQQFDPQTLKRLGISPEAAAYFSKAARFLPGMARVRLNVNGIDRGTMDVRFNDEGTLCFTPELLRHIGLKVPDGTSEEGCQDYRKAYPETDITQLPNQSQVDIVTPLAARAPAEEAIQGQYVSGGTAAMINYNLSGSRSGTGDSGYQYLRAYSETGLNVADWILRSRQDYYSQGGRSTFTQGDTYAQHAVPSLRATFQAGQISPAGSLFAVGTLRGVQLFPEYALRQTQASGVGFSGIASGPSRVEVRQMGTLILMTQVPAGAYTISDVPIISGNSDLDVQVISTSGERQQFIVPAASFGAVRNTTAQGLSIAVGRYQAYRGSDSQTPLVATASNGWNLGRHASVNAGVLASPSYRALAATLTASPGEAINGSIGIRVSNAMAQGQKLQGQQITSTLSISPWERLSTNFSATWQTQGYRDLAQVLQRTDDPRAGARASRTYTAGASWFNATLGSLSATYTASRLSGLDATRRRATVSWNRNFGRTSVTLSAAKDLSADTRARSDNQYFLTLSFPLGSASAGVYVSKAGDSSALGASYSDTVSPQFSYNLSSSVANPSHAVNSSVAIDALPRYTHLNLSANRDAQGSLSTNWGVQGSVVAAGGAVAFSPYDVGDTFGVAKVGDLGGVQLQTPAGPAWTDAWGHAVIPGLPAYSESSIEINTASLPRNANLPNGIQSVKPARGSVQMVDFDLRQVQRYLLSAVSEADQQPLAERLAVMDGRGNLVTLVGRQGHIFLDDAYAAPLQVALKEGGRCFLEFQPTGKPDPDRPYQDAPAVCRKAAPAAAARPHPP
;
A
#
# COMPACT_ATOMS: atom_id res chain seq x y z
N MET A 1 -7.36 22.01 58.64
CA MET A 1 -7.49 23.06 57.64
C MET A 1 -6.76 22.53 56.40
N ASN A 2 -7.51 22.05 55.46
CA ASN A 2 -7.00 21.33 54.28
C ASN A 2 -6.78 22.28 53.09
N PRO A 3 -5.64 22.29 52.43
CA PRO A 3 -5.39 23.11 51.25
C PRO A 3 -5.56 22.26 49.95
N LEU A 4 -6.65 21.50 49.82
CA LEU A 4 -6.93 20.63 48.64
C LEU A 4 -8.22 21.02 47.90
N ALA A 5 -8.81 22.18 48.19
CA ALA A 5 -10.10 22.61 47.62
C ALA A 5 -10.00 23.67 46.50
N TYR A 6 -8.81 24.11 46.07
CA TYR A 6 -8.65 25.14 45.03
C TYR A 6 -7.99 24.71 43.71
N ALA A 7 -7.76 23.39 43.50
CA ALA A 7 -7.17 22.89 42.24
C ALA A 7 -8.19 22.25 41.26
N ALA A 8 -9.49 22.28 41.58
CA ALA A 8 -10.52 21.64 40.74
C ALA A 8 -11.38 22.59 39.89
N ALA A 9 -11.13 23.90 39.97
CA ALA A 9 -11.93 24.93 39.24
C ALA A 9 -11.24 25.54 38.03
N GLY A 10 -10.04 25.07 37.65
CA GLY A 10 -9.22 25.65 36.57
C GLY A 10 -9.12 24.85 35.25
N VAL A 11 -9.73 23.70 35.13
CA VAL A 11 -9.58 22.81 33.95
C VAL A 11 -10.87 22.65 33.12
N ALA A 12 -11.97 23.30 33.52
CA ALA A 12 -13.26 23.17 32.81
C ALA A 12 -13.52 24.27 31.74
N ALA A 13 -12.52 25.04 31.33
CA ALA A 13 -12.72 26.17 30.42
C ALA A 13 -11.94 26.11 29.08
N CYS A 14 -11.44 24.97 28.67
CA CYS A 14 -10.76 24.81 27.36
C CYS A 14 -11.18 23.53 26.60
N ILE A 15 -12.47 23.14 26.67
CA ILE A 15 -13.06 22.30 25.64
C ILE A 15 -13.80 23.26 24.69
N GLY A 16 -13.03 23.99 23.91
CA GLY A 16 -13.51 24.69 22.72
C GLY A 16 -13.89 23.63 21.71
N MET A 17 -15.16 23.46 21.48
CA MET A 17 -15.70 22.76 20.31
C MET A 17 -15.05 23.39 19.06
N THR A 18 -14.17 22.66 18.39
CA THR A 18 -13.84 22.94 17.00
C THR A 18 -15.03 22.50 16.16
N VAL A 19 -16.00 23.40 16.04
CA VAL A 19 -16.97 23.35 14.95
C VAL A 19 -16.16 23.44 13.65
N PRO A 20 -16.32 22.54 12.67
CA PRO A 20 -15.71 22.74 11.35
C PRO A 20 -16.20 24.09 10.85
N GLY A 21 -15.26 25.01 10.63
CA GLY A 21 -15.57 26.37 10.20
C GLY A 21 -16.24 26.32 8.85
N ALA A 22 -17.56 26.48 8.82
CA ALA A 22 -18.19 27.04 7.66
C ALA A 22 -17.43 28.33 7.32
N ALA A 23 -16.92 28.43 6.10
CA ALA A 23 -16.28 29.64 5.62
C ALA A 23 -17.33 30.73 5.58
N PHE A 24 -17.49 31.42 6.71
CA PHE A 24 -18.31 32.63 6.74
C PHE A 24 -17.63 33.64 5.82
N ALA A 25 -18.33 34.10 4.79
CA ALA A 25 -17.93 35.22 4.00
C ALA A 25 -17.63 36.36 4.99
N GLN A 26 -16.35 36.78 5.10
CA GLN A 26 -15.98 37.90 5.95
C GLN A 26 -16.68 39.13 5.36
N GLN A 27 -17.70 39.63 6.05
CA GLN A 27 -18.30 40.93 5.73
C GLN A 27 -17.28 42.03 6.06
N PHE A 28 -16.60 42.44 5.00
CA PHE A 28 -15.72 43.61 5.11
C PHE A 28 -16.56 44.87 5.20
N ASP A 29 -16.28 45.75 6.18
CA ASP A 29 -16.91 47.02 6.30
C ASP A 29 -16.67 47.87 5.01
N PRO A 30 -17.72 48.30 4.29
CA PRO A 30 -17.61 49.05 3.04
C PRO A 30 -16.84 50.35 3.16
N GLN A 31 -16.88 50.99 4.33
CA GLN A 31 -16.15 52.23 4.58
C GLN A 31 -14.64 52.00 4.73
N THR A 32 -14.23 50.92 5.35
CA THR A 32 -12.83 50.52 5.46
C THR A 32 -12.25 50.15 4.10
N LEU A 33 -13.00 49.44 3.26
CA LEU A 33 -12.57 49.09 1.90
C LEU A 33 -12.43 50.32 0.99
N LYS A 34 -13.33 51.31 1.12
CA LYS A 34 -13.25 52.57 0.39
C LYS A 34 -12.04 53.39 0.80
N ARG A 35 -11.64 53.37 2.10
CA ARG A 35 -10.42 54.02 2.60
C ARG A 35 -9.15 53.33 2.09
N LEU A 36 -9.21 52.03 1.80
CA LEU A 36 -8.12 51.25 1.21
C LEU A 36 -8.05 51.37 -0.31
N GLY A 37 -8.95 52.17 -0.93
CA GLY A 37 -8.99 52.38 -2.39
C GLY A 37 -9.54 51.20 -3.18
N ILE A 38 -10.28 50.27 -2.53
CA ILE A 38 -10.89 49.09 -3.16
C ILE A 38 -12.28 49.51 -3.68
N SER A 39 -12.54 49.24 -4.95
CA SER A 39 -13.83 49.61 -5.56
C SER A 39 -14.99 48.81 -4.94
N PRO A 40 -16.23 49.38 -4.91
CA PRO A 40 -17.40 48.66 -4.41
C PRO A 40 -17.70 47.35 -5.13
N GLU A 41 -17.35 47.25 -6.43
CA GLU A 41 -17.50 46.04 -7.20
C GLU A 41 -16.49 44.96 -6.75
N ALA A 42 -15.24 45.35 -6.46
CA ALA A 42 -14.25 44.42 -5.90
C ALA A 42 -14.63 43.98 -4.49
N ALA A 43 -15.18 44.88 -3.66
CA ALA A 43 -15.71 44.55 -2.34
C ALA A 43 -16.88 43.54 -2.42
N ALA A 44 -17.79 43.70 -3.38
CA ALA A 44 -18.89 42.78 -3.62
C ALA A 44 -18.40 41.42 -4.12
N TYR A 45 -17.30 41.37 -4.87
CA TYR A 45 -16.66 40.15 -5.30
C TYR A 45 -16.07 39.38 -4.11
N PHE A 46 -15.36 40.04 -3.21
CA PHE A 46 -14.77 39.43 -2.01
C PHE A 46 -15.77 39.10 -0.90
N SER A 47 -16.98 39.65 -0.94
CA SER A 47 -18.05 39.32 0.01
C SER A 47 -18.78 38.00 -0.36
N LYS A 48 -18.58 37.48 -1.55
CA LYS A 48 -19.07 36.14 -1.95
C LYS A 48 -18.08 35.09 -1.50
N ALA A 49 -18.59 33.91 -1.12
CA ALA A 49 -17.75 32.75 -0.81
C ALA A 49 -16.75 32.49 -1.96
N ALA A 50 -15.53 32.08 -1.61
CA ALA A 50 -14.49 31.78 -2.59
C ALA A 50 -15.01 30.81 -3.66
N ARG A 51 -14.87 31.19 -4.94
CA ARG A 51 -15.38 30.43 -6.10
C ARG A 51 -14.26 30.25 -7.12
N PHE A 52 -14.37 29.18 -7.92
CA PHE A 52 -13.51 29.03 -9.07
C PHE A 52 -13.88 30.06 -10.15
N LEU A 53 -12.88 30.44 -10.95
CA LEU A 53 -13.13 31.28 -12.14
C LEU A 53 -13.90 30.46 -13.20
N PRO A 54 -14.76 31.15 -14.01
CA PRO A 54 -15.41 30.48 -15.14
C PRO A 54 -14.41 29.83 -16.10
N GLY A 55 -14.74 28.68 -16.62
CA GLY A 55 -13.91 27.92 -17.57
C GLY A 55 -13.49 26.56 -17.04
N MET A 56 -12.43 26.02 -17.64
CA MET A 56 -11.85 24.72 -17.25
C MET A 56 -10.83 24.93 -16.14
N ALA A 57 -10.94 24.14 -15.08
CA ALA A 57 -9.96 24.10 -14.00
C ALA A 57 -9.69 22.67 -13.57
N ARG A 58 -8.43 22.36 -13.28
CA ARG A 58 -8.03 21.08 -12.74
C ARG A 58 -8.20 21.06 -11.23
N VAL A 59 -9.07 20.18 -10.75
CA VAL A 59 -9.42 20.12 -9.33
C VAL A 59 -9.36 18.69 -8.81
N ARG A 60 -9.04 18.55 -7.53
CA ARG A 60 -9.22 17.32 -6.78
C ARG A 60 -10.68 17.20 -6.37
N LEU A 61 -11.24 16.03 -6.56
CA LEU A 61 -12.64 15.72 -6.29
C LEU A 61 -12.76 14.73 -5.14
N ASN A 62 -13.42 15.15 -4.07
CA ASN A 62 -13.77 14.26 -2.96
C ASN A 62 -15.29 14.02 -2.96
N VAL A 63 -15.70 12.78 -2.86
CA VAL A 63 -17.13 12.42 -2.77
C VAL A 63 -17.37 11.61 -1.51
N ASN A 64 -18.22 12.14 -0.62
CA ASN A 64 -18.49 11.54 0.69
C ASN A 64 -17.22 11.21 1.49
N GLY A 65 -16.22 12.10 1.45
CA GLY A 65 -14.93 11.94 2.12
C GLY A 65 -13.94 11.00 1.41
N ILE A 66 -14.30 10.45 0.25
CA ILE A 66 -13.43 9.58 -0.56
C ILE A 66 -12.81 10.42 -1.67
N ASP A 67 -11.49 10.45 -1.75
CA ASP A 67 -10.74 11.06 -2.85
C ASP A 67 -11.04 10.31 -4.17
N ARG A 68 -11.52 11.04 -5.18
CA ARG A 68 -11.84 10.54 -6.52
C ARG A 68 -10.81 10.96 -7.56
N GLY A 69 -9.68 11.48 -7.11
CA GLY A 69 -8.59 11.94 -7.95
C GLY A 69 -8.78 13.36 -8.47
N THR A 70 -7.94 13.74 -9.45
CA THR A 70 -7.95 15.06 -10.09
C THR A 70 -8.49 14.96 -11.50
N MET A 71 -9.37 15.89 -11.86
CA MET A 71 -9.97 15.96 -13.18
C MET A 71 -10.06 17.42 -13.65
N ASP A 72 -9.96 17.64 -14.95
CA ASP A 72 -10.29 18.93 -15.55
C ASP A 72 -11.81 19.07 -15.62
N VAL A 73 -12.37 19.99 -14.85
CA VAL A 73 -13.82 20.23 -14.75
C VAL A 73 -14.17 21.64 -15.18
N ARG A 74 -15.38 21.80 -15.67
CA ARG A 74 -15.88 23.09 -16.11
C ARG A 74 -16.66 23.79 -15.00
N PHE A 75 -16.38 25.08 -14.83
CA PHE A 75 -17.16 26.00 -13.99
C PHE A 75 -17.93 26.97 -14.88
N ASN A 76 -19.17 27.23 -14.55
CA ASN A 76 -20.02 28.17 -15.29
C ASN A 76 -19.65 29.64 -14.95
N ASP A 77 -20.36 30.60 -15.58
CA ASP A 77 -20.08 32.02 -15.37
C ASP A 77 -20.31 32.50 -13.93
N GLU A 78 -21.04 31.74 -13.14
CA GLU A 78 -21.23 31.98 -11.70
C GLU A 78 -20.19 31.32 -10.82
N GLY A 79 -19.22 30.61 -11.42
CA GLY A 79 -18.20 29.84 -10.73
C GLY A 79 -18.74 28.58 -10.06
N THR A 80 -19.89 28.04 -10.54
CA THR A 80 -20.47 26.78 -10.03
C THR A 80 -19.98 25.60 -10.87
N LEU A 81 -19.71 24.44 -10.22
CA LEU A 81 -19.28 23.21 -10.88
C LEU A 81 -20.36 22.69 -11.84
N CYS A 82 -19.99 22.45 -13.09
CA CYS A 82 -20.84 21.83 -14.09
C CYS A 82 -20.76 20.31 -14.01
N PHE A 83 -21.87 19.66 -13.68
CA PHE A 83 -21.93 18.21 -13.67
C PHE A 83 -22.22 17.68 -15.08
N THR A 84 -21.18 17.14 -15.70
CA THR A 84 -21.27 16.42 -16.98
C THR A 84 -21.41 14.92 -16.73
N PRO A 85 -21.95 14.13 -17.70
CA PRO A 85 -21.99 12.67 -17.57
C PRO A 85 -20.60 12.05 -17.33
N GLU A 86 -19.57 12.62 -17.94
CA GLU A 86 -18.18 12.19 -17.75
C GLU A 86 -17.71 12.40 -16.31
N LEU A 87 -17.92 13.60 -15.75
CA LEU A 87 -17.63 13.91 -14.36
C LEU A 87 -18.37 12.97 -13.40
N LEU A 88 -19.69 12.79 -13.61
CA LEU A 88 -20.52 11.93 -12.75
C LEU A 88 -20.03 10.47 -12.75
N ARG A 89 -19.69 9.92 -13.93
CA ARG A 89 -19.12 8.58 -14.03
C ARG A 89 -17.76 8.50 -13.33
N HIS A 90 -16.89 9.51 -13.53
CA HIS A 90 -15.58 9.56 -12.91
C HIS A 90 -15.66 9.53 -11.37
N ILE A 91 -16.57 10.32 -10.80
CA ILE A 91 -16.73 10.39 -9.33
C ILE A 91 -17.65 9.29 -8.76
N GLY A 92 -18.16 8.38 -9.59
CA GLY A 92 -18.97 7.24 -9.18
C GLY A 92 -20.41 7.62 -8.75
N LEU A 93 -20.99 8.64 -9.37
CA LEU A 93 -22.36 9.07 -9.17
C LEU A 93 -23.26 8.66 -10.35
N LYS A 94 -24.53 8.44 -10.08
CA LYS A 94 -25.53 8.16 -11.12
C LYS A 94 -25.67 9.35 -12.06
N VAL A 95 -25.75 9.05 -13.35
CA VAL A 95 -26.08 10.05 -14.36
C VAL A 95 -27.62 10.16 -14.43
N PRO A 96 -28.22 11.30 -14.06
CA PRO A 96 -29.67 11.48 -14.15
C PRO A 96 -30.18 11.40 -15.60
N ASP A 97 -31.37 10.87 -15.80
CA ASP A 97 -31.98 10.79 -17.11
C ASP A 97 -32.15 12.19 -17.74
N GLY A 98 -31.78 12.31 -19.00
CA GLY A 98 -31.82 13.60 -19.71
C GLY A 98 -30.60 14.50 -19.51
N THR A 99 -29.52 14.01 -18.92
CA THR A 99 -28.25 14.76 -18.82
C THR A 99 -27.62 14.91 -20.20
N SER A 100 -27.41 16.14 -20.66
CA SER A 100 -26.69 16.44 -21.91
C SER A 100 -25.20 16.29 -21.76
N GLU A 101 -24.50 15.75 -22.77
CA GLU A 101 -23.02 15.58 -22.72
C GLU A 101 -22.26 16.92 -22.66
N GLU A 102 -22.81 18.00 -23.22
CA GLU A 102 -22.21 19.34 -23.22
C GLU A 102 -22.84 20.29 -22.18
N GLY A 103 -23.90 19.85 -21.49
CA GLY A 103 -24.68 20.69 -20.59
C GLY A 103 -24.04 20.89 -19.21
N CYS A 104 -24.08 22.15 -18.72
CA CYS A 104 -23.77 22.47 -17.32
C CYS A 104 -25.04 22.25 -16.48
N GLN A 105 -25.12 21.13 -15.76
CA GLN A 105 -26.29 20.82 -14.93
C GLN A 105 -25.95 20.97 -13.44
N ASP A 106 -26.96 21.41 -12.67
CA ASP A 106 -26.87 21.39 -11.21
C ASP A 106 -27.38 20.03 -10.72
N TYR A 107 -26.47 19.22 -10.18
CA TYR A 107 -26.76 17.87 -9.67
C TYR A 107 -27.78 17.86 -8.52
N ARG A 108 -27.92 18.98 -7.80
CA ARG A 108 -28.89 19.17 -6.72
C ARG A 108 -30.35 19.14 -7.23
N LYS A 109 -30.60 19.36 -8.53
CA LYS A 109 -31.97 19.21 -9.09
C LYS A 109 -32.43 17.76 -9.05
N ALA A 110 -31.52 16.79 -9.25
CA ALA A 110 -31.87 15.38 -9.19
C ALA A 110 -31.71 14.82 -7.75
N TYR A 111 -30.77 15.35 -6.99
CA TYR A 111 -30.45 14.94 -5.60
C TYR A 111 -30.31 16.18 -4.70
N PRO A 112 -31.43 16.71 -4.18
CA PRO A 112 -31.48 17.99 -3.45
C PRO A 112 -30.63 18.03 -2.18
N GLU A 113 -30.37 16.87 -1.57
CA GLU A 113 -29.55 16.73 -0.36
C GLU A 113 -28.03 16.76 -0.65
N THR A 114 -27.63 17.05 -1.91
CA THR A 114 -26.21 17.14 -2.26
C THR A 114 -25.64 18.48 -1.84
N ASP A 115 -24.58 18.46 -1.05
CA ASP A 115 -23.78 19.62 -0.68
C ASP A 115 -22.47 19.65 -1.47
N ILE A 116 -22.09 20.85 -1.94
CA ILE A 116 -20.90 21.05 -2.76
C ILE A 116 -20.10 22.20 -2.16
N THR A 117 -18.96 21.86 -1.59
CA THR A 117 -18.03 22.81 -1.02
C THR A 117 -16.85 23.01 -1.97
N GLN A 118 -16.66 24.23 -2.44
CA GLN A 118 -15.56 24.61 -3.32
C GLN A 118 -14.41 25.22 -2.52
N LEU A 119 -13.20 24.71 -2.72
CA LEU A 119 -11.98 25.16 -2.06
C LEU A 119 -10.93 25.60 -3.10
N PRO A 120 -11.10 26.76 -3.75
CA PRO A 120 -10.22 27.19 -4.85
C PRO A 120 -8.76 27.32 -4.46
N ASN A 121 -8.47 27.72 -3.21
CA ASN A 121 -7.08 27.84 -2.68
C ASN A 121 -6.37 26.48 -2.59
N GLN A 122 -7.12 25.37 -2.59
CA GLN A 122 -6.60 24.00 -2.53
C GLN A 122 -6.80 23.26 -3.86
N SER A 123 -7.39 23.95 -4.88
CA SER A 123 -7.82 23.33 -6.13
C SER A 123 -8.66 22.08 -5.89
N GLN A 124 -9.60 22.15 -4.94
CA GLN A 124 -10.39 21.01 -4.46
C GLN A 124 -11.89 21.32 -4.45
N VAL A 125 -12.70 20.30 -4.74
CA VAL A 125 -14.16 20.34 -4.59
C VAL A 125 -14.61 19.11 -3.81
N ASP A 126 -15.28 19.35 -2.69
CA ASP A 126 -15.85 18.33 -1.83
C ASP A 126 -17.36 18.21 -2.12
N ILE A 127 -17.80 17.01 -2.41
CA ILE A 127 -19.20 16.70 -2.75
C ILE A 127 -19.71 15.71 -1.70
N VAL A 128 -20.72 16.11 -0.95
CA VAL A 128 -21.43 15.21 -0.05
C VAL A 128 -22.80 14.93 -0.65
N THR A 129 -23.11 13.68 -0.92
CA THR A 129 -24.32 13.28 -1.64
C THR A 129 -24.96 12.04 -0.99
N PRO A 130 -26.29 11.88 -1.05
CA PRO A 130 -26.97 10.73 -0.49
C PRO A 130 -26.57 9.42 -1.17
N LEU A 131 -26.65 8.30 -0.43
CA LEU A 131 -26.28 6.98 -0.97
C LEU A 131 -27.10 6.57 -2.21
N ALA A 132 -28.33 7.07 -2.32
CA ALA A 132 -29.18 6.85 -3.49
C ALA A 132 -28.62 7.45 -4.80
N ALA A 133 -27.77 8.47 -4.69
CA ALA A 133 -27.09 9.14 -5.81
C ALA A 133 -25.85 8.37 -6.30
N ARG A 134 -25.38 7.36 -5.57
CA ARG A 134 -24.23 6.55 -5.99
C ARG A 134 -24.60 5.67 -7.19
N ALA A 135 -23.74 5.67 -8.19
CA ALA A 135 -23.86 4.72 -9.30
C ALA A 135 -23.76 3.29 -8.76
N PRO A 136 -24.55 2.33 -9.28
CA PRO A 136 -24.32 0.92 -9.01
C PRO A 136 -22.87 0.58 -9.30
N ALA A 137 -22.24 -0.19 -8.43
CA ALA A 137 -20.82 -0.54 -8.60
C ALA A 137 -20.52 -1.27 -9.93
N GLU A 138 -21.55 -1.84 -10.59
CA GLU A 138 -21.44 -2.43 -11.93
C GLU A 138 -21.20 -1.41 -13.05
N GLU A 139 -21.79 -0.23 -12.99
CA GLU A 139 -21.56 0.82 -13.99
C GLU A 139 -20.22 1.52 -13.80
N ALA A 140 -19.73 1.61 -12.55
CA ALA A 140 -18.42 2.15 -12.24
C ALA A 140 -17.27 1.24 -12.72
N ILE A 141 -17.52 -0.06 -12.89
CA ILE A 141 -16.51 -1.06 -13.30
C ILE A 141 -16.34 -1.12 -14.82
N GLN A 142 -17.31 -0.71 -15.63
CA GLN A 142 -17.28 -0.87 -17.08
C GLN A 142 -16.56 0.22 -17.88
N GLY A 143 -15.94 1.21 -17.26
CA GLY A 143 -15.31 2.27 -18.00
C GLY A 143 -13.99 2.75 -17.43
N GLN A 144 -12.90 2.55 -18.18
CA GLN A 144 -11.65 3.30 -18.10
C GLN A 144 -10.52 2.70 -17.23
N TYR A 145 -10.17 1.44 -17.48
CA TYR A 145 -8.85 0.96 -17.10
C TYR A 145 -7.85 1.21 -18.22
N VAL A 146 -6.67 1.66 -17.87
CA VAL A 146 -5.57 1.80 -18.81
C VAL A 146 -4.90 0.44 -19.00
N SER A 147 -5.05 -0.10 -20.19
CA SER A 147 -4.49 -1.38 -20.62
C SER A 147 -3.21 -1.18 -21.42
N GLY A 148 -2.42 -2.25 -21.56
CA GLY A 148 -1.28 -2.28 -22.46
C GLY A 148 0.03 -1.85 -21.82
N GLY A 149 0.96 -1.41 -22.64
CA GLY A 149 2.33 -1.15 -22.27
C GLY A 149 3.23 -2.39 -22.39
N THR A 150 4.54 -2.16 -22.49
CA THR A 150 5.55 -3.21 -22.58
C THR A 150 6.70 -2.90 -21.64
N ALA A 151 7.09 -3.89 -20.83
CA ALA A 151 8.24 -3.78 -19.96
C ALA A 151 8.87 -5.16 -19.71
N ALA A 152 10.18 -5.16 -19.54
CA ALA A 152 10.92 -6.28 -18.93
C ALA A 152 11.30 -5.92 -17.51
N MET A 153 11.31 -6.90 -16.61
CA MET A 153 11.69 -6.68 -15.22
C MET A 153 12.49 -7.83 -14.66
N ILE A 154 13.29 -7.53 -13.66
CA ILE A 154 13.99 -8.49 -12.81
C ILE A 154 13.86 -8.06 -11.36
N ASN A 155 13.27 -8.91 -10.53
CA ASN A 155 13.35 -8.82 -9.07
C ASN A 155 14.53 -9.66 -8.60
N TYR A 156 15.31 -9.16 -7.66
CA TYR A 156 16.45 -9.90 -7.10
C TYR A 156 16.49 -9.81 -5.58
N ASN A 157 16.89 -10.93 -4.97
CA ASN A 157 17.15 -11.00 -3.54
C ASN A 157 18.40 -11.86 -3.32
N LEU A 158 19.46 -11.20 -2.90
CA LEU A 158 20.73 -11.83 -2.55
C LEU A 158 20.86 -11.84 -1.04
N SER A 159 21.14 -12.99 -0.44
CA SER A 159 21.35 -13.09 0.99
C SER A 159 22.48 -14.05 1.32
N GLY A 160 23.22 -13.72 2.36
CA GLY A 160 24.29 -14.55 2.83
C GLY A 160 24.41 -14.53 4.34
N SER A 161 24.91 -15.63 4.88
CA SER A 161 25.25 -15.70 6.28
C SER A 161 26.58 -16.44 6.50
N ARG A 162 27.29 -16.01 7.52
CA ARG A 162 28.49 -16.68 8.02
C ARG A 162 28.39 -16.80 9.53
N SER A 163 28.61 -18.00 10.05
CA SER A 163 28.59 -18.28 11.49
C SER A 163 29.73 -19.24 11.86
N GLY A 164 30.39 -19.01 12.98
CA GLY A 164 31.42 -19.89 13.53
C GLY A 164 32.74 -19.19 13.82
N THR A 165 33.61 -19.89 14.53
CA THR A 165 34.94 -19.46 14.87
C THR A 165 35.97 -20.18 13.98
N GLY A 166 36.81 -19.43 13.25
CA GLY A 166 37.88 -19.97 12.39
C GLY A 166 37.40 -20.64 11.10
N ASP A 167 38.16 -21.59 10.56
CA ASP A 167 37.96 -22.27 9.27
C ASP A 167 36.78 -23.26 9.25
N SER A 168 36.21 -23.60 10.39
CA SER A 168 35.07 -24.53 10.52
C SER A 168 33.69 -23.79 10.46
N GLY A 169 33.68 -22.55 10.01
CA GLY A 169 32.48 -21.74 9.96
C GLY A 169 31.46 -22.20 8.90
N TYR A 170 30.18 -22.17 9.28
CA TYR A 170 29.07 -22.38 8.36
C TYR A 170 28.92 -21.17 7.46
N GLN A 171 28.88 -21.40 6.15
CA GLN A 171 28.61 -20.36 5.16
C GLN A 171 27.41 -20.72 4.32
N TYR A 172 26.57 -19.72 4.08
CA TYR A 172 25.33 -19.81 3.30
C TYR A 172 25.26 -18.63 2.35
N LEU A 173 24.89 -18.90 1.09
CA LEU A 173 24.59 -17.90 0.07
C LEU A 173 23.34 -18.32 -0.67
N ARG A 174 22.40 -17.42 -0.82
CA ARG A 174 21.23 -17.57 -1.67
C ARG A 174 21.10 -16.40 -2.62
N ALA A 175 20.86 -16.68 -3.89
CA ALA A 175 20.46 -15.70 -4.88
C ALA A 175 19.11 -16.13 -5.47
N TYR A 176 18.09 -15.35 -5.21
CA TYR A 176 16.76 -15.53 -5.79
C TYR A 176 16.53 -14.44 -6.81
N SER A 177 15.95 -14.79 -7.97
CA SER A 177 15.51 -13.84 -8.96
C SER A 177 14.16 -14.25 -9.56
N GLU A 178 13.35 -13.24 -9.91
CA GLU A 178 12.16 -13.41 -10.73
C GLU A 178 12.29 -12.49 -11.94
N THR A 179 12.41 -13.11 -13.11
CA THR A 179 12.43 -12.40 -14.39
C THR A 179 11.03 -12.34 -14.96
N GLY A 180 10.67 -11.21 -15.56
CA GLY A 180 9.34 -10.97 -16.07
C GLY A 180 9.31 -10.15 -17.34
N LEU A 181 8.26 -10.37 -18.11
CA LEU A 181 7.91 -9.60 -19.29
C LEU A 181 6.41 -9.31 -19.25
N ASN A 182 6.04 -8.05 -19.40
CA ASN A 182 4.68 -7.60 -19.61
C ASN A 182 4.54 -7.07 -21.02
N VAL A 183 3.57 -7.59 -21.80
CA VAL A 183 3.30 -7.15 -23.17
C VAL A 183 1.80 -7.22 -23.42
N ALA A 184 1.15 -6.08 -23.71
CA ALA A 184 -0.29 -6.03 -24.00
C ALA A 184 -1.13 -6.78 -22.96
N ASP A 185 -0.88 -6.52 -21.68
CA ASP A 185 -1.53 -7.13 -20.49
C ASP A 185 -1.22 -8.62 -20.26
N TRP A 186 -0.42 -9.26 -21.13
CA TRP A 186 0.17 -10.55 -20.82
C TRP A 186 1.31 -10.41 -19.83
N ILE A 187 1.34 -11.28 -18.85
CA ILE A 187 2.34 -11.34 -17.79
C ILE A 187 3.09 -12.68 -17.92
N LEU A 188 4.38 -12.62 -18.23
CA LEU A 188 5.27 -13.78 -18.19
C LEU A 188 6.16 -13.66 -16.97
N ARG A 189 6.29 -14.72 -16.19
CA ARG A 189 7.17 -14.78 -15.01
C ARG A 189 7.96 -16.07 -15.02
N SER A 190 9.21 -15.98 -14.59
CA SER A 190 10.12 -17.10 -14.41
C SER A 190 10.99 -16.87 -13.19
N ARG A 191 11.04 -17.84 -12.29
CA ARG A 191 11.75 -17.77 -11.01
C ARG A 191 12.99 -18.64 -11.03
N GLN A 192 14.07 -18.15 -10.46
CA GLN A 192 15.34 -18.85 -10.30
C GLN A 192 15.81 -18.76 -8.86
N ASP A 193 16.34 -19.83 -8.34
CA ASP A 193 16.88 -19.92 -6.99
C ASP A 193 18.26 -20.61 -7.03
N TYR A 194 19.29 -19.88 -6.67
CA TYR A 194 20.63 -20.40 -6.45
C TYR A 194 20.91 -20.46 -4.95
N TYR A 195 21.35 -21.58 -4.52
CA TYR A 195 21.65 -21.87 -3.11
C TYR A 195 23.01 -22.51 -3.01
N SER A 196 23.86 -22.02 -2.11
CA SER A 196 25.17 -22.58 -1.78
C SER A 196 25.34 -22.69 -0.27
N GLN A 197 25.71 -23.88 0.19
CA GLN A 197 25.90 -24.19 1.61
C GLN A 197 27.02 -25.21 1.78
N GLY A 198 28.03 -24.89 2.62
CA GLY A 198 29.10 -25.82 2.95
C GLY A 198 29.87 -26.39 1.75
N GLY A 199 30.12 -25.56 0.73
CA GLY A 199 30.78 -25.95 -0.51
C GLY A 199 29.91 -26.69 -1.54
N ARG A 200 28.64 -26.94 -1.23
CA ARG A 200 27.68 -27.51 -2.19
C ARG A 200 26.76 -26.41 -2.71
N SER A 201 26.64 -26.33 -4.03
CA SER A 201 25.74 -25.40 -4.68
C SER A 201 24.64 -26.11 -5.47
N THR A 202 23.49 -25.51 -5.51
CA THR A 202 22.32 -26.01 -6.24
C THR A 202 21.64 -24.83 -6.96
N PHE A 203 21.39 -24.96 -8.24
CA PHE A 203 20.57 -24.06 -9.02
C PHE A 203 19.20 -24.71 -9.27
N THR A 204 18.14 -23.93 -9.05
CA THR A 204 16.76 -24.39 -9.24
C THR A 204 16.02 -23.42 -10.14
N GLN A 205 15.49 -23.94 -11.24
CA GLN A 205 14.43 -23.28 -11.99
C GLN A 205 13.12 -23.46 -11.19
N GLY A 206 12.54 -22.38 -10.75
CA GLY A 206 11.22 -22.34 -10.09
C GLY A 206 10.08 -22.25 -11.11
N ASP A 207 8.95 -21.74 -10.66
CA ASP A 207 7.74 -21.63 -11.48
C ASP A 207 7.95 -20.71 -12.68
N THR A 208 7.51 -21.20 -13.86
CA THR A 208 7.48 -20.40 -15.08
C THR A 208 6.08 -20.46 -15.67
N TYR A 209 5.45 -19.29 -15.83
CA TYR A 209 4.08 -19.22 -16.32
C TYR A 209 3.84 -17.94 -17.13
N ALA A 210 2.79 -18.00 -17.95
CA ALA A 210 2.17 -16.85 -18.61
C ALA A 210 0.74 -16.72 -18.10
N GLN A 211 0.30 -15.46 -17.85
CA GLN A 211 -1.09 -15.20 -17.46
C GLN A 211 -1.64 -13.96 -18.16
N HIS A 212 -2.96 -13.96 -18.31
CA HIS A 212 -3.70 -12.83 -18.90
C HIS A 212 -5.08 -12.75 -18.28
N ALA A 213 -5.49 -11.55 -17.88
CA ALA A 213 -6.84 -11.32 -17.40
C ALA A 213 -7.81 -11.20 -18.58
N VAL A 214 -8.98 -11.81 -18.44
CA VAL A 214 -10.08 -11.75 -19.40
C VAL A 214 -11.24 -10.99 -18.74
N PRO A 215 -11.30 -9.65 -18.86
CA PRO A 215 -12.27 -8.83 -18.13
C PRO A 215 -13.73 -9.20 -18.42
N SER A 216 -14.06 -9.56 -19.66
CA SER A 216 -15.41 -9.99 -20.07
C SER A 216 -15.92 -11.23 -19.31
N LEU A 217 -15.01 -12.11 -18.90
CA LEU A 217 -15.31 -13.29 -18.11
C LEU A 217 -15.07 -13.07 -16.61
N ARG A 218 -14.55 -11.90 -16.22
CA ARG A 218 -14.06 -11.60 -14.86
C ARG A 218 -13.15 -12.72 -14.34
N ALA A 219 -12.27 -13.20 -15.20
CA ALA A 219 -11.41 -14.36 -14.95
C ALA A 219 -9.98 -14.08 -15.43
N THR A 220 -9.03 -14.82 -14.87
CA THR A 220 -7.63 -14.84 -15.29
C THR A 220 -7.30 -16.21 -15.85
N PHE A 221 -6.75 -16.23 -17.06
CA PHE A 221 -6.15 -17.41 -17.67
C PHE A 221 -4.67 -17.48 -17.30
N GLN A 222 -4.19 -18.69 -16.94
CA GLN A 222 -2.78 -18.91 -16.65
C GLN A 222 -2.34 -20.24 -17.26
N ALA A 223 -1.13 -20.28 -17.84
CA ALA A 223 -0.53 -21.46 -18.46
C ALA A 223 0.94 -21.59 -18.07
N GLY A 224 1.41 -22.82 -17.84
CA GLY A 224 2.78 -23.13 -17.43
C GLY A 224 2.83 -23.92 -16.13
N GLN A 225 3.73 -23.58 -15.23
CA GLN A 225 3.74 -24.13 -13.87
C GLN A 225 2.78 -23.30 -13.02
N ILE A 226 1.67 -23.91 -12.65
CA ILE A 226 0.54 -23.27 -12.00
C ILE A 226 0.28 -23.89 -10.63
N SER A 227 -0.14 -23.07 -9.69
CA SER A 227 -0.76 -23.53 -8.44
C SER A 227 -2.26 -23.31 -8.57
N PRO A 228 -3.09 -24.37 -8.66
CA PRO A 228 -4.51 -24.21 -8.90
C PRO A 228 -5.17 -23.27 -7.91
N ALA A 229 -5.82 -22.23 -8.43
CA ALA A 229 -6.56 -21.28 -7.64
C ALA A 229 -7.87 -21.90 -7.17
N GLY A 230 -8.01 -22.06 -5.87
CA GLY A 230 -9.22 -22.59 -5.25
C GLY A 230 -8.95 -23.07 -3.84
N SER A 231 -9.92 -22.87 -2.94
CA SER A 231 -9.77 -23.23 -1.53
C SER A 231 -10.30 -24.63 -1.21
N LEU A 232 -10.96 -25.29 -2.17
CA LEU A 232 -11.62 -26.57 -1.92
C LEU A 232 -10.66 -27.75 -1.85
N PHE A 233 -9.57 -27.74 -2.63
CA PHE A 233 -8.60 -28.83 -2.70
C PHE A 233 -7.17 -28.32 -2.58
N ALA A 234 -6.35 -29.01 -1.81
CA ALA A 234 -4.90 -28.81 -1.80
C ALA A 234 -4.27 -29.66 -2.92
N VAL A 235 -4.01 -29.06 -4.08
CA VAL A 235 -3.58 -29.77 -5.27
C VAL A 235 -2.05 -29.82 -5.41
N GLY A 236 -1.35 -28.77 -4.96
CA GLY A 236 0.07 -28.56 -5.24
C GLY A 236 0.31 -27.97 -6.64
N THR A 237 1.55 -27.92 -7.09
CA THR A 237 1.93 -27.34 -8.38
C THR A 237 1.61 -28.29 -9.53
N LEU A 238 1.02 -27.75 -10.59
CA LEU A 238 0.75 -28.45 -11.84
C LEU A 238 1.51 -27.80 -13.00
N ARG A 239 1.95 -28.58 -13.96
CA ARG A 239 2.35 -28.09 -15.27
C ARG A 239 1.16 -28.22 -16.22
N GLY A 240 0.50 -27.10 -16.53
CA GLY A 240 -0.77 -27.12 -17.24
C GLY A 240 -1.37 -25.75 -17.45
N VAL A 241 -2.68 -25.69 -17.45
CA VAL A 241 -3.46 -24.48 -17.65
C VAL A 241 -4.54 -24.34 -16.59
N GLN A 242 -4.89 -23.10 -16.27
CA GLN A 242 -6.02 -22.80 -15.40
C GLN A 242 -6.77 -21.55 -15.85
N LEU A 243 -8.04 -21.51 -15.51
CA LEU A 243 -8.90 -20.34 -15.57
C LEU A 243 -9.49 -20.17 -14.17
N PHE A 244 -9.33 -19.00 -13.59
CA PHE A 244 -9.82 -18.70 -12.23
C PHE A 244 -10.36 -17.28 -12.15
N PRO A 245 -11.19 -16.95 -11.15
CA PRO A 245 -11.78 -15.65 -11.03
C PRO A 245 -10.74 -14.54 -10.90
N GLU A 246 -10.90 -13.43 -11.66
CA GLU A 246 -10.17 -12.19 -11.41
C GLU A 246 -10.85 -11.44 -10.26
N TYR A 247 -10.32 -11.63 -9.07
CA TYR A 247 -10.93 -11.09 -7.85
C TYR A 247 -10.94 -9.57 -7.80
N ALA A 248 -9.98 -8.90 -8.45
CA ALA A 248 -9.94 -7.45 -8.50
C ALA A 248 -11.09 -6.84 -9.35
N LEU A 249 -11.67 -7.61 -10.28
CA LEU A 249 -12.87 -7.25 -11.05
C LEU A 249 -14.19 -7.65 -10.38
N ARG A 250 -14.13 -8.34 -9.25
CA ARG A 250 -15.33 -8.65 -8.48
C ARG A 250 -15.59 -7.51 -7.53
N GLN A 251 -16.84 -7.15 -7.39
CA GLN A 251 -17.26 -6.12 -6.45
C GLN A 251 -16.81 -6.53 -5.05
N THR A 252 -15.79 -5.88 -4.56
CA THR A 252 -15.50 -5.80 -3.15
C THR A 252 -16.41 -4.72 -2.61
N GLN A 253 -17.53 -5.08 -1.98
CA GLN A 253 -18.23 -4.10 -1.18
C GLN A 253 -17.23 -3.62 -0.14
N ALA A 254 -17.07 -2.30 -0.02
CA ALA A 254 -16.34 -1.72 1.10
C ALA A 254 -17.01 -2.27 2.37
N SER A 255 -16.33 -3.18 3.03
CA SER A 255 -16.99 -4.09 3.96
C SER A 255 -16.88 -3.60 5.39
N GLY A 256 -16.35 -2.41 5.65
CA GLY A 256 -16.10 -1.93 7.02
C GLY A 256 -15.11 -2.83 7.79
N VAL A 257 -14.43 -3.77 7.12
CA VAL A 257 -13.39 -4.59 7.73
C VAL A 257 -12.21 -3.70 8.00
N GLY A 258 -11.84 -3.62 9.26
CA GLY A 258 -10.63 -2.95 9.68
C GLY A 258 -9.83 -3.84 10.61
N PHE A 259 -8.54 -3.59 10.65
CA PHE A 259 -7.66 -4.17 11.64
C PHE A 259 -6.65 -3.14 12.10
N SER A 260 -6.13 -3.34 13.30
CA SER A 260 -5.10 -2.49 13.88
C SER A 260 -3.82 -3.29 14.02
N GLY A 261 -2.70 -2.62 13.87
CA GLY A 261 -1.38 -3.18 14.07
C GLY A 261 -0.43 -2.16 14.67
N ILE A 262 0.80 -2.58 14.89
CA ILE A 262 1.88 -1.72 15.35
C ILE A 262 3.03 -1.87 14.36
N ALA A 263 3.50 -0.75 13.84
CA ALA A 263 4.67 -0.69 12.97
C ALA A 263 5.88 -0.17 13.76
N SER A 264 7.00 -0.84 13.67
CA SER A 264 8.26 -0.45 14.34
C SER A 264 8.86 0.84 13.77
N GLY A 265 8.52 1.17 12.53
CA GLY A 265 8.90 2.38 11.80
C GLY A 265 7.88 2.66 10.70
N PRO A 266 8.07 3.71 9.87
CA PRO A 266 7.26 3.89 8.68
C PRO A 266 7.27 2.59 7.86
N SER A 267 6.09 2.04 7.56
CA SER A 267 5.98 0.69 7.02
C SER A 267 4.98 0.65 5.88
N ARG A 268 5.27 -0.20 4.89
CA ARG A 268 4.31 -0.63 3.89
C ARG A 268 3.52 -1.82 4.43
N VAL A 269 2.21 -1.72 4.41
CA VAL A 269 1.31 -2.82 4.75
C VAL A 269 0.75 -3.40 3.46
N GLU A 270 1.03 -4.67 3.22
CA GLU A 270 0.43 -5.46 2.15
C GLU A 270 -0.59 -6.41 2.74
N VAL A 271 -1.82 -6.31 2.26
CA VAL A 271 -2.89 -7.20 2.66
C VAL A 271 -3.22 -8.12 1.51
N ARG A 272 -3.08 -9.41 1.74
CA ARG A 272 -3.39 -10.44 0.77
C ARG A 272 -4.53 -11.29 1.28
N GLN A 273 -5.39 -11.70 0.38
CA GLN A 273 -6.41 -12.69 0.68
C GLN A 273 -6.41 -13.74 -0.43
N MET A 274 -6.36 -15.01 -0.05
CA MET A 274 -6.28 -16.12 -1.01
C MET A 274 -5.10 -15.97 -2.01
N GLY A 275 -3.97 -15.41 -1.54
CA GLY A 275 -2.79 -15.12 -2.36
C GLY A 275 -2.87 -13.84 -3.20
N THR A 276 -4.05 -13.24 -3.35
CA THR A 276 -4.25 -12.00 -4.12
C THR A 276 -3.98 -10.78 -3.23
N LEU A 277 -3.15 -9.85 -3.71
CA LEU A 277 -2.97 -8.55 -3.08
C LEU A 277 -4.26 -7.74 -3.23
N ILE A 278 -4.89 -7.42 -2.10
CA ILE A 278 -6.16 -6.68 -2.07
C ILE A 278 -6.01 -5.24 -1.60
N LEU A 279 -4.99 -4.96 -0.79
CA LEU A 279 -4.68 -3.62 -0.31
C LEU A 279 -3.17 -3.48 -0.14
N MET A 280 -2.66 -2.34 -0.53
CA MET A 280 -1.30 -1.89 -0.23
C MET A 280 -1.39 -0.45 0.26
N THR A 281 -0.82 -0.17 1.42
CA THR A 281 -0.84 1.17 2.01
C THR A 281 0.41 1.42 2.84
N GLN A 282 0.68 2.69 3.13
CA GLN A 282 1.75 3.08 4.04
C GLN A 282 1.16 3.47 5.39
N VAL A 283 1.85 3.10 6.45
CA VAL A 283 1.50 3.47 7.81
C VAL A 283 2.71 4.12 8.49
N PRO A 284 2.47 5.10 9.36
CA PRO A 284 3.53 5.71 10.16
C PRO A 284 4.05 4.73 11.22
N ALA A 285 5.17 5.07 11.84
CA ALA A 285 5.66 4.35 13.02
C ALA A 285 4.64 4.42 14.16
N GLY A 286 4.49 3.34 14.88
CA GLY A 286 3.58 3.20 16.01
C GLY A 286 2.29 2.45 15.70
N ALA A 287 1.26 2.67 16.51
CA ALA A 287 -0.03 2.02 16.31
C ALA A 287 -0.74 2.59 15.07
N TYR A 288 -1.23 1.71 14.21
CA TYR A 288 -2.02 2.08 13.04
C TYR A 288 -3.31 1.29 12.99
N THR A 289 -4.30 1.85 12.32
CA THR A 289 -5.58 1.21 12.01
C THR A 289 -5.85 1.35 10.52
N ILE A 290 -6.12 0.24 9.88
CA ILE A 290 -6.59 0.19 8.49
C ILE A 290 -8.07 -0.14 8.54
N SER A 291 -8.88 0.72 7.98
CA SER A 291 -10.33 0.55 7.83
C SER A 291 -10.68 0.28 6.37
N ASP A 292 -11.88 -0.26 6.15
CA ASP A 292 -12.46 -0.47 4.82
C ASP A 292 -11.60 -1.33 3.88
N VAL A 293 -10.95 -2.37 4.43
CA VAL A 293 -10.17 -3.33 3.63
C VAL A 293 -11.10 -4.01 2.62
N PRO A 294 -10.78 -3.96 1.32
CA PRO A 294 -11.60 -4.56 0.27
C PRO A 294 -11.41 -6.08 0.25
N ILE A 295 -12.16 -6.80 1.10
CA ILE A 295 -12.04 -8.26 1.18
C ILE A 295 -12.72 -8.97 0.01
N ILE A 296 -12.11 -10.07 -0.42
CA ILE A 296 -12.63 -10.97 -1.45
C ILE A 296 -13.66 -11.93 -0.86
N SER A 297 -13.40 -12.42 0.36
CA SER A 297 -14.22 -13.40 1.05
C SER A 297 -14.23 -13.10 2.54
N GLY A 298 -15.44 -13.06 3.15
CA GLY A 298 -15.59 -12.92 4.60
C GLY A 298 -15.13 -14.15 5.42
N ASN A 299 -14.80 -15.27 4.76
CA ASN A 299 -14.41 -16.52 5.39
C ASN A 299 -12.98 -16.96 5.12
N SER A 300 -12.20 -16.12 4.46
CA SER A 300 -10.78 -16.37 4.23
C SER A 300 -9.98 -15.34 5.00
N ASP A 301 -9.01 -15.82 5.75
CA ASP A 301 -8.10 -14.99 6.52
C ASP A 301 -7.35 -14.00 5.62
N LEU A 302 -6.96 -12.86 6.18
CA LEU A 302 -6.04 -11.95 5.54
C LEU A 302 -4.61 -12.29 5.97
N ASP A 303 -3.74 -12.42 5.01
CA ASP A 303 -2.29 -12.44 5.21
C ASP A 303 -1.80 -10.99 5.14
N VAL A 304 -1.39 -10.47 6.27
CA VAL A 304 -0.91 -9.09 6.40
C VAL A 304 0.60 -9.12 6.56
N GLN A 305 1.29 -8.50 5.62
CA GLN A 305 2.73 -8.28 5.69
C GLN A 305 2.98 -6.80 5.97
N VAL A 306 3.62 -6.52 7.08
CA VAL A 306 4.11 -5.19 7.44
C VAL A 306 5.59 -5.16 7.13
N ILE A 307 5.97 -4.37 6.16
CA ILE A 307 7.34 -4.25 5.69
C ILE A 307 7.80 -2.86 6.09
N SER A 308 8.56 -2.80 7.16
CA SER A 308 9.15 -1.54 7.61
C SER A 308 10.09 -0.97 6.55
N THR A 309 10.27 0.34 6.51
CA THR A 309 11.38 0.95 5.77
C THR A 309 12.74 0.43 6.24
N SER A 310 12.79 -0.13 7.46
CA SER A 310 13.94 -0.87 7.96
C SER A 310 14.05 -2.32 7.43
N GLY A 311 13.15 -2.79 6.57
CA GLY A 311 13.10 -4.13 5.97
C GLY A 311 12.68 -5.25 6.90
N GLU A 312 12.43 -4.93 8.15
CA GLU A 312 11.79 -5.87 9.05
C GLU A 312 10.44 -6.25 8.44
N ARG A 313 10.25 -7.54 8.24
CA ARG A 313 9.00 -8.11 7.76
C ARG A 313 8.29 -8.76 8.93
N GLN A 314 7.19 -8.19 9.33
CA GLN A 314 6.25 -8.80 10.25
C GLN A 314 5.11 -9.36 9.43
N GLN A 315 4.84 -10.65 9.56
CA GLN A 315 3.70 -11.30 8.94
C GLN A 315 2.76 -11.77 10.04
N PHE A 316 1.50 -11.42 9.90
CA PHE A 316 0.46 -11.94 10.78
C PHE A 316 -0.80 -12.21 9.98
N ILE A 317 -1.58 -13.14 10.49
CA ILE A 317 -2.87 -13.47 9.92
C ILE A 317 -3.92 -12.70 10.69
N VAL A 318 -4.77 -11.95 9.98
CA VAL A 318 -6.02 -11.43 10.51
C VAL A 318 -7.07 -12.47 10.21
N PRO A 319 -7.53 -13.21 11.23
CA PRO A 319 -8.49 -14.28 11.00
C PRO A 319 -9.79 -13.71 10.43
N ALA A 320 -10.40 -14.40 9.49
CA ALA A 320 -11.72 -14.06 8.95
C ALA A 320 -12.75 -13.85 10.05
N ALA A 321 -12.58 -14.56 11.15
CA ALA A 321 -13.36 -14.43 12.37
C ALA A 321 -13.28 -13.05 13.05
N SER A 322 -12.21 -12.28 12.84
CA SER A 322 -12.03 -10.95 13.45
C SER A 322 -12.60 -9.81 12.60
N PHE A 323 -13.03 -10.14 11.38
CA PHE A 323 -13.67 -9.13 10.55
C PHE A 323 -15.02 -8.80 11.11
N GLY A 324 -15.37 -8.23 12.14
CA GLY A 324 -16.77 -7.92 12.51
C GLY A 324 -17.80 -8.41 11.47
N ALA A 325 -19.05 -8.40 11.66
CA ALA A 325 -20.03 -9.00 10.75
C ALA A 325 -19.91 -8.53 9.28
N VAL A 326 -18.89 -9.03 8.60
CA VAL A 326 -18.74 -8.79 7.17
C VAL A 326 -19.73 -9.67 6.43
N ARG A 327 -20.76 -9.02 5.90
CA ARG A 327 -21.83 -9.67 5.12
C ARG A 327 -21.35 -10.19 3.75
N ASN A 328 -20.08 -10.53 3.57
CA ASN A 328 -19.59 -10.99 2.28
C ASN A 328 -19.61 -12.52 2.18
N THR A 329 -20.80 -13.06 1.98
CA THR A 329 -21.04 -14.45 1.55
C THR A 329 -20.86 -14.62 0.04
N THR A 330 -20.00 -13.83 -0.60
CA THR A 330 -19.85 -13.85 -2.07
C THR A 330 -19.26 -15.17 -2.52
N ALA A 331 -19.93 -15.83 -3.45
CA ALA A 331 -19.49 -17.07 -4.07
C ALA A 331 -18.15 -16.91 -4.79
N GLN A 332 -17.29 -17.93 -4.71
CA GLN A 332 -15.92 -17.85 -5.27
C GLN A 332 -15.85 -17.81 -6.81
N GLY A 333 -16.88 -18.15 -7.55
CA GLY A 333 -16.87 -18.23 -9.01
C GLY A 333 -16.13 -19.44 -9.58
N LEU A 334 -16.19 -19.54 -10.90
CA LEU A 334 -15.65 -20.68 -11.63
C LEU A 334 -14.11 -20.71 -11.61
N SER A 335 -13.54 -21.83 -11.17
CA SER A 335 -12.12 -22.14 -11.26
C SER A 335 -11.93 -23.52 -11.86
N ILE A 336 -11.14 -23.61 -12.91
CA ILE A 336 -10.82 -24.88 -13.60
C ILE A 336 -9.31 -24.94 -13.80
N ALA A 337 -8.70 -26.07 -13.46
CA ALA A 337 -7.28 -26.31 -13.73
C ALA A 337 -7.06 -27.75 -14.23
N VAL A 338 -6.19 -27.88 -15.22
CA VAL A 338 -5.77 -29.18 -15.78
C VAL A 338 -4.26 -29.14 -15.99
N GLY A 339 -3.55 -30.15 -15.53
CA GLY A 339 -2.11 -30.25 -15.72
C GLY A 339 -1.51 -31.51 -15.13
N ARG A 340 -0.24 -31.75 -15.41
CA ARG A 340 0.54 -32.81 -14.78
C ARG A 340 1.08 -32.36 -13.44
N TYR A 341 0.89 -33.19 -12.42
CA TYR A 341 1.42 -32.90 -11.08
C TYR A 341 2.94 -32.76 -11.10
N GLN A 342 3.46 -31.76 -10.43
CA GLN A 342 4.88 -31.54 -10.32
C GLN A 342 5.30 -31.78 -8.88
N ALA A 343 6.11 -32.82 -8.68
CA ALA A 343 6.64 -33.10 -7.38
C ALA A 343 7.67 -32.07 -6.93
N TYR A 344 7.73 -31.83 -5.63
CA TYR A 344 8.86 -31.12 -5.04
C TYR A 344 10.15 -31.94 -5.22
N ARG A 345 11.28 -31.27 -5.46
CA ARG A 345 12.56 -31.92 -5.75
C ARG A 345 12.93 -33.06 -4.79
N GLY A 346 13.49 -34.14 -5.34
CA GLY A 346 14.06 -35.26 -4.59
C GLY A 346 13.04 -36.27 -4.08
N SER A 347 11.74 -36.09 -4.35
CA SER A 347 10.74 -37.13 -4.06
C SER A 347 10.52 -38.02 -5.30
N ASP A 348 10.57 -39.30 -5.10
CA ASP A 348 10.20 -40.35 -6.07
C ASP A 348 8.67 -40.37 -6.26
N SER A 349 8.11 -39.21 -6.68
CA SER A 349 6.67 -39.02 -6.75
C SER A 349 6.16 -39.21 -8.17
N GLN A 350 4.96 -39.78 -8.26
CA GLN A 350 4.25 -39.89 -9.53
C GLN A 350 3.84 -38.51 -10.06
N THR A 351 3.86 -38.36 -11.39
CA THR A 351 3.45 -37.12 -12.08
C THR A 351 2.18 -37.31 -12.90
N PRO A 352 1.05 -37.70 -12.30
CA PRO A 352 -0.17 -37.97 -13.02
C PRO A 352 -0.81 -36.72 -13.58
N LEU A 353 -1.70 -36.89 -14.56
CA LEU A 353 -2.63 -35.83 -14.96
C LEU A 353 -3.63 -35.56 -13.83
N VAL A 354 -3.84 -34.31 -13.52
CA VAL A 354 -4.78 -33.81 -12.50
C VAL A 354 -5.72 -32.83 -13.17
N ALA A 355 -7.01 -32.97 -12.93
CA ALA A 355 -8.03 -32.01 -13.31
C ALA A 355 -8.84 -31.60 -12.08
N THR A 356 -9.09 -30.32 -11.91
CA THR A 356 -9.97 -29.80 -10.86
C THR A 356 -10.89 -28.74 -11.41
N ALA A 357 -12.13 -28.75 -10.94
CA ALA A 357 -13.13 -27.74 -11.26
C ALA A 357 -13.92 -27.38 -10.00
N SER A 358 -14.16 -26.12 -9.78
CA SER A 358 -14.99 -25.61 -8.67
C SER A 358 -15.76 -24.38 -9.09
N ASN A 359 -16.95 -24.22 -8.52
CA ASN A 359 -17.75 -23.02 -8.68
C ASN A 359 -18.47 -22.66 -7.38
N GLY A 360 -18.88 -21.42 -7.27
CA GLY A 360 -19.65 -20.92 -6.14
C GLY A 360 -20.97 -20.29 -6.59
N TRP A 361 -21.97 -20.42 -5.74
CA TRP A 361 -23.32 -19.86 -5.93
C TRP A 361 -23.76 -19.11 -4.67
N ASN A 362 -24.31 -17.94 -4.86
CA ASN A 362 -24.92 -17.18 -3.77
C ASN A 362 -26.32 -17.73 -3.48
N LEU A 363 -26.60 -18.02 -2.22
CA LEU A 363 -27.90 -18.41 -1.69
C LEU A 363 -28.51 -17.20 -0.98
N GLY A 364 -28.96 -16.23 -1.77
CA GLY A 364 -29.43 -14.94 -1.25
C GLY A 364 -28.29 -14.04 -0.75
N ARG A 365 -28.61 -13.15 0.21
CA ARG A 365 -27.66 -12.14 0.73
C ARG A 365 -26.78 -12.63 1.90
N HIS A 366 -27.17 -13.75 2.53
CA HIS A 366 -26.59 -14.20 3.78
C HIS A 366 -25.89 -15.56 3.71
N ALA A 367 -25.89 -16.21 2.55
CA ALA A 367 -25.25 -17.51 2.39
C ALA A 367 -24.66 -17.71 0.98
N SER A 368 -23.66 -18.56 0.89
CA SER A 368 -23.10 -19.05 -0.38
C SER A 368 -22.67 -20.51 -0.26
N VAL A 369 -22.69 -21.20 -1.36
CA VAL A 369 -22.19 -22.57 -1.50
C VAL A 369 -21.08 -22.56 -2.54
N ASN A 370 -19.95 -23.19 -2.20
CA ASN A 370 -18.88 -23.48 -3.12
C ASN A 370 -18.75 -25.00 -3.23
N ALA A 371 -18.77 -25.56 -4.42
CA ALA A 371 -18.61 -27.00 -4.64
C ALA A 371 -17.62 -27.27 -5.77
N GLY A 372 -16.97 -28.44 -5.72
CA GLY A 372 -15.96 -28.78 -6.70
C GLY A 372 -15.62 -30.26 -6.74
N VAL A 373 -14.91 -30.59 -7.79
CA VAL A 373 -14.42 -31.95 -8.08
C VAL A 373 -12.92 -31.90 -8.39
N LEU A 374 -12.22 -32.95 -8.01
CA LEU A 374 -10.83 -33.18 -8.36
C LEU A 374 -10.68 -34.63 -8.85
N ALA A 375 -10.02 -34.83 -9.96
CA ALA A 375 -9.81 -36.14 -10.57
C ALA A 375 -8.35 -36.33 -11.02
N SER A 376 -7.82 -37.51 -10.73
CA SER A 376 -6.53 -38.04 -11.22
C SER A 376 -6.65 -39.57 -11.33
N PRO A 377 -5.79 -40.26 -12.06
CA PRO A 377 -5.85 -41.72 -12.18
C PRO A 377 -5.90 -42.47 -10.85
N SER A 378 -5.14 -42.00 -9.85
CA SER A 378 -5.05 -42.63 -8.52
C SER A 378 -5.83 -41.90 -7.44
N TYR A 379 -6.56 -40.80 -7.76
CA TYR A 379 -7.23 -39.95 -6.75
C TYR A 379 -8.46 -39.26 -7.32
N ARG A 380 -9.56 -39.34 -6.60
CA ARG A 380 -10.80 -38.59 -6.89
C ARG A 380 -11.35 -37.99 -5.61
N ALA A 381 -11.79 -36.75 -5.68
CA ALA A 381 -12.39 -36.06 -4.53
C ALA A 381 -13.55 -35.17 -4.95
N LEU A 382 -14.51 -35.07 -4.05
CA LEU A 382 -15.62 -34.13 -4.08
C LEU A 382 -15.52 -33.22 -2.84
N ALA A 383 -15.83 -31.95 -3.01
CA ALA A 383 -15.86 -31.00 -1.91
C ALA A 383 -17.04 -30.05 -2.05
N ALA A 384 -17.61 -29.68 -0.93
CA ALA A 384 -18.60 -28.62 -0.84
C ALA A 384 -18.38 -27.83 0.45
N THR A 385 -18.57 -26.51 0.40
CA THR A 385 -18.51 -25.63 1.57
C THR A 385 -19.70 -24.68 1.54
N LEU A 386 -20.48 -24.70 2.58
CA LEU A 386 -21.55 -23.75 2.87
C LEU A 386 -21.00 -22.68 3.80
N THR A 387 -21.22 -21.45 3.45
CA THR A 387 -20.89 -20.29 4.26
C THR A 387 -22.16 -19.49 4.53
N ALA A 388 -22.37 -19.05 5.77
CA ALA A 388 -23.53 -18.29 6.15
C ALA A 388 -23.20 -17.20 7.18
N SER A 389 -23.85 -16.05 7.04
CA SER A 389 -23.83 -14.92 7.98
C SER A 389 -25.28 -14.51 8.27
N PRO A 390 -25.99 -15.21 9.18
CA PRO A 390 -27.40 -14.96 9.45
C PRO A 390 -27.67 -13.59 10.10
N GLY A 391 -26.64 -12.92 10.60
CA GLY A 391 -26.73 -11.59 11.19
C GLY A 391 -25.38 -10.91 11.25
N GLU A 392 -25.31 -9.75 11.87
CA GLU A 392 -24.05 -8.96 11.97
C GLU A 392 -23.04 -9.58 12.92
N ALA A 393 -23.48 -10.30 13.91
CA ALA A 393 -22.66 -10.84 14.98
C ALA A 393 -22.15 -12.26 14.71
N ILE A 394 -22.67 -12.97 13.69
CA ILE A 394 -22.41 -14.39 13.51
C ILE A 394 -21.99 -14.66 12.08
N ASN A 395 -20.85 -15.32 11.91
CA ASN A 395 -20.37 -15.83 10.64
C ASN A 395 -19.86 -17.25 10.80
N GLY A 396 -20.24 -18.15 9.90
CA GLY A 396 -19.83 -19.54 9.97
C GLY A 396 -19.68 -20.20 8.62
N SER A 397 -18.88 -21.25 8.60
CA SER A 397 -18.78 -22.14 7.44
C SER A 397 -18.71 -23.60 7.87
N ILE A 398 -19.24 -24.46 7.01
CA ILE A 398 -19.09 -25.89 7.13
C ILE A 398 -18.70 -26.44 5.77
N GLY A 399 -17.56 -27.15 5.73
CA GLY A 399 -17.03 -27.79 4.52
C GLY A 399 -16.95 -29.31 4.70
N ILE A 400 -17.31 -30.04 3.66
CA ILE A 400 -17.11 -31.48 3.55
C ILE A 400 -16.26 -31.79 2.35
N ARG A 401 -15.29 -32.70 2.52
CA ARG A 401 -14.48 -33.27 1.45
C ARG A 401 -14.53 -34.79 1.55
N VAL A 402 -14.75 -35.45 0.43
CA VAL A 402 -14.74 -36.89 0.34
C VAL A 402 -13.69 -37.28 -0.66
N SER A 403 -12.81 -38.22 -0.30
CA SER A 403 -11.73 -38.69 -1.17
C SER A 403 -11.75 -40.23 -1.35
N ASN A 404 -11.41 -40.66 -2.56
CA ASN A 404 -11.15 -42.03 -2.93
C ASN A 404 -9.76 -42.07 -3.58
N ALA A 405 -8.85 -42.80 -2.99
CA ALA A 405 -7.45 -42.83 -3.34
C ALA A 405 -6.93 -44.27 -3.49
N MET A 406 -6.02 -44.48 -4.41
CA MET A 406 -5.20 -45.70 -4.52
C MET A 406 -3.77 -45.32 -4.07
N ALA A 407 -3.37 -45.71 -2.87
CA ALA A 407 -2.05 -45.49 -2.35
C ALA A 407 -1.39 -46.83 -1.99
N GLN A 408 -0.19 -47.08 -2.51
CA GLN A 408 0.59 -48.30 -2.25
C GLN A 408 -0.22 -49.62 -2.52
N GLY A 409 -1.04 -49.57 -3.55
CA GLY A 409 -1.89 -50.71 -3.92
C GLY A 409 -3.16 -50.89 -3.05
N GLN A 410 -3.37 -50.07 -2.04
CA GLN A 410 -4.56 -50.12 -1.19
C GLN A 410 -5.57 -49.05 -1.61
N LYS A 411 -6.83 -49.39 -1.62
CA LYS A 411 -7.94 -48.49 -1.83
C LYS A 411 -8.30 -47.82 -0.47
N LEU A 412 -8.13 -46.52 -0.41
CA LEU A 412 -8.43 -45.70 0.75
C LEU A 412 -9.62 -44.79 0.45
N GLN A 413 -10.62 -44.83 1.32
CA GLN A 413 -11.79 -43.95 1.23
C GLN A 413 -11.97 -43.24 2.52
N GLY A 414 -12.28 -41.94 2.45
CA GLY A 414 -12.48 -41.16 3.65
C GLY A 414 -13.10 -39.81 3.39
N GLN A 415 -13.39 -39.15 4.48
CA GLN A 415 -14.01 -37.84 4.50
C GLN A 415 -13.33 -36.93 5.54
N GLN A 416 -13.35 -35.64 5.24
CA GLN A 416 -12.92 -34.58 6.12
C GLN A 416 -14.06 -33.57 6.25
N ILE A 417 -14.36 -33.18 7.45
CA ILE A 417 -15.32 -32.12 7.78
C ILE A 417 -14.55 -31.00 8.44
N THR A 418 -14.72 -29.80 7.95
CA THR A 418 -14.16 -28.57 8.54
C THR A 418 -15.31 -27.63 8.90
N SER A 419 -15.33 -27.12 10.11
CA SER A 419 -16.32 -26.15 10.57
C SER A 419 -15.62 -24.94 11.16
N THR A 420 -16.08 -23.75 10.84
CA THR A 420 -15.64 -22.49 11.47
C THR A 420 -16.87 -21.74 11.94
N LEU A 421 -16.75 -21.07 13.08
CA LEU A 421 -17.78 -20.22 13.65
C LEU A 421 -17.10 -19.03 14.30
N SER A 422 -17.51 -17.85 13.92
CA SER A 422 -17.10 -16.59 14.53
C SER A 422 -18.31 -15.88 15.08
N ILE A 423 -18.20 -15.43 16.32
CA ILE A 423 -19.26 -14.71 17.02
C ILE A 423 -18.65 -13.44 17.61
N SER A 424 -19.24 -12.30 17.28
CA SER A 424 -18.88 -10.99 17.84
C SER A 424 -20.12 -10.38 18.52
N PRO A 425 -20.45 -10.85 19.74
CA PRO A 425 -21.69 -10.46 20.43
C PRO A 425 -21.71 -8.99 20.82
N TRP A 426 -20.53 -8.38 20.94
CA TRP A 426 -20.31 -6.95 21.18
C TRP A 426 -19.13 -6.45 20.35
N GLU A 427 -19.07 -5.17 20.07
CA GLU A 427 -17.96 -4.54 19.31
C GLU A 427 -16.55 -4.78 19.91
N ARG A 428 -16.50 -5.13 21.19
CA ARG A 428 -15.26 -5.30 21.96
C ARG A 428 -14.88 -6.76 22.21
N LEU A 429 -15.72 -7.70 21.85
CA LEU A 429 -15.46 -9.13 22.04
C LEU A 429 -15.68 -9.89 20.73
N SER A 430 -14.66 -10.61 20.32
CA SER A 430 -14.71 -11.54 19.20
C SER A 430 -14.28 -12.91 19.66
N THR A 431 -15.04 -13.93 19.30
CA THR A 431 -14.73 -15.33 19.57
C THR A 431 -14.75 -16.12 18.28
N ASN A 432 -13.81 -17.06 18.14
CA ASN A 432 -13.72 -17.93 16.99
C ASN A 432 -13.55 -19.39 17.41
N PHE A 433 -14.24 -20.27 16.73
CA PHE A 433 -14.14 -21.72 16.90
C PHE A 433 -13.89 -22.35 15.55
N SER A 434 -12.93 -23.26 15.49
CA SER A 434 -12.75 -24.13 14.33
C SER A 434 -12.59 -25.58 14.73
N ALA A 435 -13.15 -26.47 13.93
CA ALA A 435 -13.05 -27.90 14.11
C ALA A 435 -12.78 -28.57 12.78
N THR A 436 -11.76 -29.41 12.74
CA THR A 436 -11.48 -30.28 11.60
C THR A 436 -11.52 -31.73 12.11
N TRP A 437 -12.31 -32.53 11.44
CA TRP A 437 -12.41 -33.96 11.70
C TRP A 437 -12.16 -34.72 10.38
N GLN A 438 -11.32 -35.75 10.43
CA GLN A 438 -11.04 -36.58 9.27
C GLN A 438 -10.99 -38.08 9.66
N THR A 439 -11.50 -38.90 8.77
CA THR A 439 -11.44 -40.34 8.92
C THR A 439 -10.03 -40.86 8.62
N GLN A 440 -9.70 -42.05 9.09
CA GLN A 440 -8.38 -42.68 8.86
C GLN A 440 -8.08 -42.90 7.39
N GLY A 441 -9.10 -43.15 6.56
CA GLY A 441 -8.96 -43.38 5.12
C GLY A 441 -8.83 -42.07 4.29
N TYR A 442 -9.11 -40.88 4.86
CA TYR A 442 -9.00 -39.64 4.11
C TYR A 442 -7.54 -39.34 3.74
N ARG A 443 -7.33 -38.88 2.53
CA ARG A 443 -6.02 -38.42 1.99
C ARG A 443 -6.23 -37.19 1.14
N ASP A 444 -5.29 -36.27 1.18
CA ASP A 444 -5.13 -35.23 0.16
C ASP A 444 -4.31 -35.77 -1.01
N LEU A 445 -4.41 -35.13 -2.18
CA LEU A 445 -3.71 -35.56 -3.39
C LEU A 445 -2.20 -35.68 -3.18
N ALA A 446 -1.58 -34.68 -2.55
CA ALA A 446 -0.14 -34.64 -2.28
C ALA A 446 0.31 -35.85 -1.42
N GLN A 447 -0.51 -36.24 -0.44
CA GLN A 447 -0.22 -37.40 0.43
C GLN A 447 -0.30 -38.76 -0.31
N VAL A 448 -1.09 -38.82 -1.37
CA VAL A 448 -1.20 -40.04 -2.21
C VAL A 448 -0.01 -40.15 -3.17
N LEU A 449 0.47 -39.02 -3.68
CA LEU A 449 1.51 -38.98 -4.72
C LEU A 449 2.92 -38.98 -4.15
N GLN A 450 3.13 -38.53 -2.91
CA GLN A 450 4.43 -38.58 -2.25
C GLN A 450 4.70 -40.00 -1.70
N ARG A 451 5.81 -40.60 -2.13
CA ARG A 451 6.38 -41.78 -1.46
C ARG A 451 7.21 -41.30 -0.27
N THR A 452 6.76 -41.60 0.93
CA THR A 452 7.54 -41.34 2.16
C THR A 452 7.78 -42.71 2.82
N ASP A 453 9.04 -43.10 2.93
CA ASP A 453 9.48 -44.30 3.68
C ASP A 453 9.60 -44.00 5.19
N ASP A 454 9.34 -42.76 5.64
CA ASP A 454 9.36 -42.38 7.04
C ASP A 454 8.04 -42.79 7.73
N PRO A 455 8.08 -43.75 8.69
CA PRO A 455 6.89 -44.16 9.44
C PRO A 455 6.24 -43.03 10.22
N ARG A 456 6.99 -41.97 10.56
CA ARG A 456 6.49 -40.77 11.28
C ARG A 456 5.74 -39.82 10.38
N ALA A 457 5.99 -39.83 9.06
CA ALA A 457 5.21 -39.08 8.08
C ALA A 457 3.77 -39.57 7.97
N GLY A 458 3.44 -40.75 8.53
CA GLY A 458 2.09 -41.29 8.62
C GLY A 458 1.22 -40.71 9.74
N ALA A 459 1.83 -40.03 10.71
CA ALA A 459 1.09 -39.42 11.84
C ALA A 459 0.34 -38.17 11.36
N ARG A 460 -0.99 -38.23 11.34
CA ARG A 460 -1.86 -37.16 10.85
C ARG A 460 -2.84 -36.71 11.92
N ALA A 461 -3.16 -35.42 11.92
CA ALA A 461 -4.20 -34.93 12.79
C ALA A 461 -5.56 -35.48 12.36
N SER A 462 -6.12 -36.39 13.15
CA SER A 462 -7.45 -36.94 12.92
C SER A 462 -8.57 -36.00 13.38
N ARG A 463 -8.27 -35.20 14.38
CA ARG A 463 -9.19 -34.18 14.92
C ARG A 463 -8.38 -32.98 15.37
N THR A 464 -8.78 -31.80 14.97
CA THR A 464 -8.19 -30.54 15.45
C THR A 464 -9.33 -29.61 15.86
N TYR A 465 -9.21 -29.06 17.05
CA TYR A 465 -10.13 -28.08 17.58
C TYR A 465 -9.33 -26.85 17.97
N THR A 466 -9.80 -25.67 17.55
CA THR A 466 -9.24 -24.40 17.97
C THR A 466 -10.36 -23.52 18.49
N ALA A 467 -10.16 -22.91 19.64
CA ALA A 467 -11.03 -21.89 20.21
C ALA A 467 -10.19 -20.66 20.51
N GLY A 468 -10.64 -19.50 20.06
CA GLY A 468 -10.00 -18.23 20.31
C GLY A 468 -10.99 -17.19 20.80
N ALA A 469 -10.51 -16.26 21.60
CA ALA A 469 -11.24 -15.08 22.01
C ALA A 469 -10.28 -13.88 22.04
N SER A 470 -10.75 -12.74 21.59
CA SER A 470 -10.08 -11.46 21.75
C SER A 470 -11.06 -10.44 22.32
N TRP A 471 -10.59 -9.73 23.31
CA TRP A 471 -11.36 -8.72 24.00
C TRP A 471 -10.54 -7.44 24.11
N PHE A 472 -11.19 -6.31 23.83
CA PHE A 472 -10.60 -4.99 23.93
C PHE A 472 -11.33 -4.12 24.94
N ASN A 473 -10.59 -3.44 25.78
CA ASN A 473 -11.11 -2.46 26.72
C ASN A 473 -10.15 -1.25 26.75
N ALA A 474 -10.70 -0.05 26.62
CA ALA A 474 -9.89 1.19 26.57
C ALA A 474 -9.03 1.39 27.83
N THR A 475 -9.51 0.92 28.99
CA THR A 475 -8.80 1.05 30.27
C THR A 475 -7.88 -0.14 30.56
N LEU A 476 -8.28 -1.36 30.22
CA LEU A 476 -7.55 -2.58 30.55
C LEU A 476 -6.67 -3.11 29.41
N GLY A 477 -6.76 -2.48 28.21
CA GLY A 477 -6.01 -2.91 27.03
C GLY A 477 -6.68 -4.03 26.26
N SER A 478 -5.92 -4.80 25.50
CA SER A 478 -6.36 -5.94 24.71
C SER A 478 -5.91 -7.24 25.32
N LEU A 479 -6.83 -8.20 25.40
CA LEU A 479 -6.58 -9.57 25.82
C LEU A 479 -6.96 -10.53 24.71
N SER A 480 -6.06 -11.44 24.34
CA SER A 480 -6.35 -12.52 23.40
C SER A 480 -5.96 -13.86 24.02
N ALA A 481 -6.78 -14.86 23.76
CA ALA A 481 -6.51 -16.24 24.20
C ALA A 481 -6.85 -17.21 23.08
N THR A 482 -6.01 -18.22 22.86
CA THR A 482 -6.25 -19.28 21.89
C THR A 482 -5.91 -20.63 22.50
N TYR A 483 -6.79 -21.58 22.31
CA TYR A 483 -6.58 -22.97 22.69
C TYR A 483 -6.70 -23.87 21.47
N THR A 484 -5.71 -24.74 21.26
CA THR A 484 -5.69 -25.73 20.19
C THR A 484 -5.48 -27.11 20.77
N ALA A 485 -6.31 -28.04 20.32
CA ALA A 485 -6.19 -29.47 20.63
C ALA A 485 -6.18 -30.28 19.34
N SER A 486 -5.12 -31.07 19.12
CA SER A 486 -4.95 -31.91 17.90
C SER A 486 -4.64 -33.34 18.30
N ARG A 487 -5.50 -34.28 17.86
CA ARG A 487 -5.26 -35.71 18.03
C ARG A 487 -4.61 -36.26 16.77
N LEU A 488 -3.47 -36.90 16.93
CA LEU A 488 -2.72 -37.54 15.85
C LEU A 488 -3.16 -39.01 15.68
N SER A 489 -3.52 -39.42 14.47
CA SER A 489 -3.76 -40.84 14.15
C SER A 489 -2.41 -41.54 14.01
N GLY A 490 -2.33 -42.75 14.54
CA GLY A 490 -1.10 -43.54 14.48
C GLY A 490 -0.14 -43.42 15.68
N LEU A 491 -0.25 -42.33 16.49
CA LEU A 491 0.57 -42.13 17.68
C LEU A 491 -0.24 -42.15 18.99
N ASP A 492 -1.57 -42.27 18.91
CA ASP A 492 -2.53 -42.15 20.04
C ASP A 492 -2.23 -40.95 20.99
N ALA A 493 -1.61 -39.91 20.44
CA ALA A 493 -1.17 -38.72 21.16
C ALA A 493 -2.10 -37.54 20.87
N THR A 494 -2.44 -36.80 21.91
CA THR A 494 -3.18 -35.54 21.77
C THR A 494 -2.27 -34.39 22.18
N ARG A 495 -1.97 -33.52 21.24
CA ARG A 495 -1.26 -32.24 21.50
C ARG A 495 -2.29 -31.19 21.87
N ARG A 496 -2.00 -30.46 22.94
CA ARG A 496 -2.85 -29.38 23.45
C ARG A 496 -1.97 -28.18 23.74
N ARG A 497 -2.32 -27.02 23.20
CA ARG A 497 -1.57 -25.77 23.42
C ARG A 497 -2.55 -24.65 23.76
N ALA A 498 -2.21 -23.88 24.76
CA ALA A 498 -2.88 -22.65 25.08
C ALA A 498 -1.92 -21.47 24.93
N THR A 499 -2.39 -20.39 24.32
CA THR A 499 -1.67 -19.12 24.24
C THR A 499 -2.55 -18.01 24.78
N VAL A 500 -1.97 -17.11 25.57
CA VAL A 500 -2.63 -15.92 26.09
C VAL A 500 -1.69 -14.74 25.87
N SER A 501 -2.22 -13.64 25.38
CA SER A 501 -1.50 -12.40 25.22
C SER A 501 -2.32 -11.23 25.74
N TRP A 502 -1.69 -10.40 26.53
CA TRP A 502 -2.25 -9.16 27.04
C TRP A 502 -1.33 -8.00 26.67
N ASN A 503 -1.93 -6.91 26.16
CA ASN A 503 -1.22 -5.69 25.83
C ASN A 503 -1.96 -4.48 26.39
N ARG A 504 -1.21 -3.55 26.98
CA ARG A 504 -1.74 -2.28 27.48
C ARG A 504 -0.72 -1.17 27.38
N ASN A 505 -1.19 0.02 27.02
CA ASN A 505 -0.40 1.23 27.05
C ASN A 505 -0.65 2.00 28.36
N PHE A 506 0.40 2.31 29.09
CA PHE A 506 0.43 3.16 30.26
C PHE A 506 1.07 4.49 29.90
N GLY A 507 0.26 5.45 29.47
CA GLY A 507 0.77 6.67 28.86
C GLY A 507 1.56 6.35 27.58
N ARG A 508 2.86 6.63 27.60
CA ARG A 508 3.78 6.37 26.48
C ARG A 508 4.47 5.00 26.55
N THR A 509 4.29 4.26 27.61
CA THR A 509 4.91 2.94 27.83
C THR A 509 3.93 1.85 27.41
N SER A 510 4.39 0.95 26.55
CA SER A 510 3.65 -0.28 26.17
C SER A 510 4.11 -1.46 27.00
N VAL A 511 3.19 -2.21 27.54
CA VAL A 511 3.44 -3.46 28.28
C VAL A 511 2.77 -4.61 27.54
N THR A 512 3.53 -5.62 27.18
CA THR A 512 3.02 -6.84 26.54
C THR A 512 3.42 -8.05 27.39
N LEU A 513 2.42 -8.85 27.76
CA LEU A 513 2.61 -10.13 28.45
C LEU A 513 2.05 -11.23 27.56
N SER A 514 2.87 -12.22 27.22
CA SER A 514 2.45 -13.38 26.43
C SER A 514 2.86 -14.67 27.13
N ALA A 515 2.00 -15.65 27.07
CA ALA A 515 2.25 -16.99 27.61
C ALA A 515 1.75 -18.04 26.60
N ALA A 516 2.60 -19.02 26.32
CA ALA A 516 2.24 -20.19 25.55
C ALA A 516 2.57 -21.43 26.37
N LYS A 517 1.58 -22.28 26.58
CA LYS A 517 1.73 -23.47 27.41
C LYS A 517 1.32 -24.72 26.63
N ASP A 518 2.20 -25.70 26.59
CA ASP A 518 1.85 -27.05 26.15
C ASP A 518 1.16 -27.79 27.29
N LEU A 519 -0.08 -28.24 27.03
CA LEU A 519 -0.94 -28.97 27.95
C LEU A 519 -1.00 -30.47 27.61
N SER A 520 -0.13 -30.95 26.73
CA SER A 520 -0.04 -32.36 26.32
C SER A 520 0.45 -33.22 27.48
N ALA A 521 0.06 -34.48 27.49
CA ALA A 521 0.45 -35.44 28.55
C ALA A 521 1.92 -35.90 28.43
N ASP A 522 2.61 -35.60 27.32
CA ASP A 522 3.99 -36.01 27.10
C ASP A 522 4.94 -35.11 27.90
N THR A 523 5.78 -35.74 28.73
CA THR A 523 6.75 -35.04 29.60
C THR A 523 7.83 -34.27 28.82
N ARG A 524 8.11 -34.65 27.58
CA ARG A 524 9.04 -33.92 26.68
C ARG A 524 8.44 -32.58 26.20
N ALA A 525 7.12 -32.45 26.15
CA ALA A 525 6.45 -31.22 25.76
C ALA A 525 6.46 -30.11 26.84
N ARG A 526 6.84 -30.41 28.08
CA ARG A 526 6.98 -29.41 29.15
C ARG A 526 8.12 -28.41 28.90
N SER A 527 9.08 -28.78 28.06
CA SER A 527 10.17 -27.86 27.65
C SER A 527 9.70 -26.73 26.72
N ASP A 528 8.49 -26.83 26.15
CA ASP A 528 7.96 -25.87 25.18
C ASP A 528 7.11 -24.75 25.79
N ASN A 529 7.03 -24.69 27.13
CA ASN A 529 6.34 -23.57 27.78
C ASN A 529 7.15 -22.27 27.60
N GLN A 530 6.49 -21.24 27.10
CA GLN A 530 7.11 -19.95 26.82
C GLN A 530 6.34 -18.84 27.52
N TYR A 531 7.08 -17.95 28.19
CA TYR A 531 6.56 -16.74 28.80
C TYR A 531 7.38 -15.56 28.36
N PHE A 532 6.74 -14.48 28.03
CA PHE A 532 7.40 -13.29 27.51
C PHE A 532 6.74 -12.04 28.09
N LEU A 533 7.53 -11.18 28.72
CA LEU A 533 7.13 -9.87 29.21
C LEU A 533 8.00 -8.84 28.53
N THR A 534 7.39 -7.85 27.88
CA THR A 534 8.10 -6.72 27.27
C THR A 534 7.54 -5.41 27.82
N LEU A 535 8.44 -4.53 28.16
CA LEU A 535 8.19 -3.12 28.44
C LEU A 535 8.86 -2.30 27.33
N SER A 536 8.11 -1.48 26.62
CA SER A 536 8.63 -0.63 25.54
C SER A 536 8.38 0.84 25.84
N PHE A 537 9.39 1.66 25.66
CA PHE A 537 9.41 3.09 25.96
C PHE A 537 9.79 3.89 24.71
N PRO A 538 8.93 4.76 24.17
CA PRO A 538 9.33 5.65 23.08
C PRO A 538 10.26 6.75 23.60
N LEU A 539 11.35 6.98 22.90
CA LEU A 539 12.39 7.98 23.19
C LEU A 539 12.59 8.90 21.97
N GLY A 540 11.63 9.76 21.70
CA GLY A 540 11.62 10.58 20.48
C GLY A 540 11.35 9.71 19.23
N SER A 541 12.29 9.70 18.27
CA SER A 541 12.28 8.79 17.08
C SER A 541 12.68 7.36 17.43
N ALA A 542 13.34 7.17 18.58
CA ALA A 542 13.81 5.89 19.05
C ALA A 542 12.81 5.21 19.99
N SER A 543 12.98 3.91 20.19
CA SER A 543 12.32 3.13 21.22
C SER A 543 13.34 2.28 21.99
N ALA A 544 13.19 2.24 23.30
CA ALA A 544 13.93 1.32 24.15
C ALA A 544 12.98 0.28 24.73
N GLY A 545 13.43 -0.94 24.89
CA GLY A 545 12.66 -2.03 25.45
C GLY A 545 13.47 -2.85 26.44
N VAL A 546 12.79 -3.37 27.46
CA VAL A 546 13.33 -4.38 28.35
C VAL A 546 12.38 -5.58 28.28
N TYR A 547 12.95 -6.77 28.18
CA TYR A 547 12.15 -7.98 28.11
C TYR A 547 12.70 -9.08 29.01
N VAL A 548 11.79 -9.86 29.52
CA VAL A 548 12.09 -11.13 30.21
C VAL A 548 11.42 -12.24 29.42
N SER A 549 12.18 -13.24 29.06
CA SER A 549 11.67 -14.45 28.43
C SER A 549 12.01 -15.68 29.26
N LYS A 550 11.11 -16.67 29.23
CA LYS A 550 11.35 -17.98 29.79
C LYS A 550 10.85 -19.04 28.82
N ALA A 551 11.71 -20.00 28.49
CA ALA A 551 11.40 -21.11 27.61
C ALA A 551 11.94 -22.40 28.25
N GLY A 552 11.05 -23.28 28.72
CA GLY A 552 11.41 -24.44 29.52
C GLY A 552 12.13 -24.02 30.81
N ASP A 553 13.34 -24.56 31.00
CA ASP A 553 14.21 -24.30 32.16
C ASP A 553 15.11 -23.07 31.95
N SER A 554 15.19 -22.55 30.74
CA SER A 554 16.03 -21.38 30.44
C SER A 554 15.20 -20.09 30.53
N SER A 555 15.81 -19.04 31.08
CA SER A 555 15.27 -17.70 31.09
C SER A 555 16.27 -16.68 30.58
N ALA A 556 15.84 -15.58 30.05
CA ALA A 556 16.72 -14.49 29.64
C ALA A 556 16.09 -13.14 30.03
N LEU A 557 16.96 -12.24 30.49
CA LEU A 557 16.67 -10.84 30.69
C LEU A 557 17.43 -10.07 29.59
N GLY A 558 16.73 -9.26 28.84
CA GLY A 558 17.34 -8.50 27.75
C GLY A 558 16.83 -7.07 27.68
N ALA A 559 17.62 -6.27 26.97
CA ALA A 559 17.26 -4.92 26.59
C ALA A 559 17.45 -4.75 25.09
N SER A 560 16.64 -3.90 24.50
CA SER A 560 16.73 -3.52 23.09
C SER A 560 16.62 -2.02 22.94
N TYR A 561 17.25 -1.49 21.91
CA TYR A 561 17.13 -0.10 21.49
C TYR A 561 17.02 -0.08 19.98
N SER A 562 16.02 0.57 19.47
CA SER A 562 15.82 0.77 18.04
C SER A 562 15.60 2.23 17.73
N ASP A 563 16.20 2.71 16.65
CA ASP A 563 16.03 4.08 16.20
C ASP A 563 15.84 4.12 14.68
N THR A 564 14.89 4.94 14.25
CA THR A 564 14.66 5.26 12.84
C THR A 564 15.19 6.67 12.61
N VAL A 565 16.48 6.76 12.29
CA VAL A 565 17.19 8.02 12.07
C VAL A 565 16.59 8.80 10.91
N SER A 566 16.16 8.08 9.88
CA SER A 566 15.44 8.62 8.71
C SER A 566 14.51 7.55 8.14
N PRO A 567 13.57 7.90 7.26
CA PRO A 567 12.75 6.91 6.55
C PRO A 567 13.55 5.88 5.73
N GLN A 568 14.85 6.16 5.52
CA GLN A 568 15.74 5.31 4.72
C GLN A 568 16.79 4.58 5.57
N PHE A 569 16.87 4.85 6.87
CA PHE A 569 17.89 4.23 7.72
C PHE A 569 17.38 4.01 9.13
N SER A 570 17.44 2.75 9.58
CA SER A 570 17.17 2.38 10.95
C SER A 570 18.17 1.36 11.46
N TYR A 571 18.32 1.28 12.77
CA TYR A 571 19.12 0.26 13.41
C TYR A 571 18.45 -0.26 14.69
N ASN A 572 18.80 -1.49 15.03
CA ASN A 572 18.39 -2.14 16.26
C ASN A 572 19.60 -2.73 16.97
N LEU A 573 19.69 -2.48 18.25
CA LEU A 573 20.68 -3.06 19.16
C LEU A 573 19.95 -3.88 20.20
N SER A 574 20.40 -5.09 20.48
CA SER A 574 19.88 -5.86 21.60
C SER A 574 20.96 -6.62 22.34
N SER A 575 20.73 -6.80 23.63
CA SER A 575 21.60 -7.64 24.46
C SER A 575 20.74 -8.35 25.51
N SER A 576 21.10 -9.61 25.78
CA SER A 576 20.41 -10.40 26.79
C SER A 576 21.38 -11.31 27.54
N VAL A 577 21.04 -11.58 28.78
CA VAL A 577 21.75 -12.52 29.64
C VAL A 577 20.85 -13.72 29.90
N ALA A 578 21.34 -14.89 29.56
CA ALA A 578 20.60 -16.15 29.75
C ALA A 578 20.93 -16.75 31.13
N ASN A 579 19.93 -17.28 31.83
CA ASN A 579 20.08 -17.98 33.07
C ASN A 579 19.60 -19.45 32.90
N PRO A 580 20.35 -20.46 33.40
CA PRO A 580 21.43 -20.39 34.38
C PRO A 580 22.84 -20.18 33.80
N SER A 581 23.04 -20.16 32.50
CA SER A 581 24.38 -20.14 31.90
C SER A 581 25.13 -18.81 32.06
N HIS A 582 24.47 -17.74 32.48
CA HIS A 582 25.01 -16.36 32.52
C HIS A 582 25.61 -15.89 31.19
N ALA A 583 25.22 -16.53 30.13
CA ALA A 583 25.72 -16.32 28.79
C ALA A 583 25.11 -15.06 28.18
N VAL A 584 25.94 -14.19 27.62
CA VAL A 584 25.51 -12.92 27.00
C VAL A 584 25.37 -13.11 25.50
N ASN A 585 24.17 -12.84 24.99
CA ASN A 585 23.90 -12.72 23.55
C ASN A 585 23.74 -11.25 23.21
N SER A 586 24.43 -10.78 22.18
CA SER A 586 24.33 -9.39 21.73
C SER A 586 24.15 -9.35 20.22
N SER A 587 23.26 -8.49 19.74
CA SER A 587 23.01 -8.34 18.32
C SER A 587 22.92 -6.88 17.91
N VAL A 588 23.34 -6.61 16.69
CA VAL A 588 23.13 -5.37 15.96
C VAL A 588 22.50 -5.70 14.61
N ALA A 589 21.48 -4.95 14.25
CA ALA A 589 20.86 -5.02 12.93
C ALA A 589 20.78 -3.61 12.36
N ILE A 590 21.11 -3.47 11.10
CA ILE A 590 21.04 -2.23 10.33
C ILE A 590 20.17 -2.52 9.13
N ASP A 591 19.27 -1.60 8.87
CA ASP A 591 18.45 -1.60 7.70
C ASP A 591 18.55 -0.27 6.99
N ALA A 592 18.83 -0.32 5.68
CA ALA A 592 19.03 0.85 4.86
C ALA A 592 18.29 0.71 3.54
N LEU A 593 17.62 1.78 3.13
CA LEU A 593 16.90 1.91 1.89
C LEU A 593 17.57 2.99 1.03
N PRO A 594 18.79 2.75 0.51
CA PRO A 594 19.39 3.68 -0.43
C PRO A 594 18.61 3.61 -1.73
N ARG A 595 18.02 4.71 -2.12
CA ARG A 595 17.12 4.99 -3.28
C ARG A 595 16.70 3.83 -4.18
N TYR A 596 17.63 2.93 -4.56
CA TYR A 596 17.45 1.94 -5.64
C TYR A 596 17.56 0.48 -5.18
N THR A 597 17.93 0.26 -3.94
CA THR A 597 18.06 -1.07 -3.37
C THR A 597 17.72 -1.03 -1.88
N HIS A 598 17.48 -2.19 -1.31
CA HIS A 598 17.24 -2.36 0.10
C HIS A 598 18.32 -3.26 0.68
N LEU A 599 18.99 -2.79 1.71
CA LEU A 599 20.09 -3.44 2.38
C LEU A 599 19.72 -3.80 3.81
N ASN A 600 19.98 -5.04 4.22
CA ASN A 600 19.90 -5.43 5.60
C ASN A 600 21.20 -6.12 6.03
N LEU A 601 21.74 -5.69 7.15
CA LEU A 601 22.97 -6.21 7.73
C LEU A 601 22.71 -6.56 9.19
N SER A 602 23.14 -7.73 9.65
CA SER A 602 23.10 -8.04 11.07
C SER A 602 24.33 -8.82 11.53
N ALA A 603 24.71 -8.58 12.76
CA ALA A 603 25.73 -9.33 13.45
C ALA A 603 25.20 -9.75 14.82
N ASN A 604 25.41 -11.00 15.16
CA ASN A 604 25.02 -11.57 16.44
C ASN A 604 26.22 -12.31 17.05
N ARG A 605 26.52 -11.99 18.29
CA ARG A 605 27.51 -12.71 19.11
C ARG A 605 26.76 -13.55 20.13
N ASP A 606 26.93 -14.86 20.03
CA ASP A 606 26.30 -15.78 20.96
C ASP A 606 27.07 -15.90 22.28
N ALA A 607 26.51 -16.65 23.20
CA ALA A 607 27.01 -16.95 24.52
C ALA A 607 28.39 -17.63 24.55
N GLN A 608 28.70 -18.33 23.47
CA GLN A 608 29.98 -19.04 23.30
C GLN A 608 31.03 -18.15 22.61
N GLY A 609 30.71 -16.90 22.33
CA GLY A 609 31.58 -15.94 21.65
C GLY A 609 31.65 -16.13 20.14
N SER A 610 30.84 -17.02 19.57
CA SER A 610 30.72 -17.22 18.13
C SER A 610 30.00 -16.01 17.47
N LEU A 611 30.59 -15.49 16.41
CA LEU A 611 30.03 -14.39 15.64
C LEU A 611 29.31 -14.92 14.43
N SER A 612 28.02 -14.55 14.32
CA SER A 612 27.21 -14.78 13.15
C SER A 612 26.92 -13.47 12.46
N THR A 613 27.18 -13.39 11.16
CA THR A 613 26.86 -12.22 10.34
C THR A 613 25.90 -12.60 9.24
N ASN A 614 24.88 -11.77 9.01
CA ASN A 614 23.93 -11.94 7.91
C ASN A 614 23.88 -10.65 7.12
N TRP A 615 23.68 -10.78 5.82
CA TRP A 615 23.47 -9.66 4.93
C TRP A 615 22.43 -10.01 3.89
N GLY A 616 21.70 -9.02 3.44
CA GLY A 616 20.71 -9.13 2.37
C GLY A 616 20.71 -7.88 1.51
N VAL A 617 20.51 -8.08 0.22
CA VAL A 617 20.40 -7.04 -0.79
C VAL A 617 19.23 -7.41 -1.68
N GLN A 618 18.22 -6.54 -1.79
CA GLN A 618 17.08 -6.79 -2.65
C GLN A 618 16.67 -5.55 -3.43
N GLY A 619 15.95 -5.76 -4.51
CA GLY A 619 15.41 -4.70 -5.35
C GLY A 619 14.92 -5.21 -6.69
N SER A 620 14.65 -4.28 -7.58
CA SER A 620 14.27 -4.61 -8.95
C SER A 620 14.88 -3.67 -9.98
N VAL A 621 14.95 -4.16 -11.21
CA VAL A 621 15.31 -3.42 -12.41
C VAL A 621 14.17 -3.55 -13.40
N VAL A 622 13.74 -2.44 -13.98
CA VAL A 622 12.64 -2.37 -14.95
C VAL A 622 13.14 -1.66 -16.20
N ALA A 623 12.90 -2.27 -17.35
CA ALA A 623 13.13 -1.66 -18.67
C ALA A 623 11.76 -1.42 -19.34
N ALA A 624 11.37 -0.16 -19.52
CA ALA A 624 10.10 0.23 -20.11
C ALA A 624 10.22 1.61 -20.79
N GLY A 625 9.52 1.82 -21.91
CA GLY A 625 9.47 3.11 -22.60
C GLY A 625 10.83 3.64 -23.06
N GLY A 626 11.81 2.76 -23.33
CA GLY A 626 13.18 3.13 -23.69
C GLY A 626 14.09 3.49 -22.50
N ALA A 627 13.61 3.44 -21.28
CA ALA A 627 14.35 3.71 -20.06
C ALA A 627 14.62 2.43 -19.25
N VAL A 628 15.70 2.45 -18.46
CA VAL A 628 15.99 1.43 -17.43
C VAL A 628 16.01 2.13 -16.09
N ALA A 629 15.13 1.71 -15.20
CA ALA A 629 14.97 2.30 -13.87
C ALA A 629 15.08 1.22 -12.78
N PHE A 630 15.43 1.65 -11.57
CA PHE A 630 15.69 0.77 -10.42
C PHE A 630 14.70 1.05 -9.29
N SER A 631 14.41 0.02 -8.50
CA SER A 631 13.56 0.14 -7.32
C SER A 631 14.12 -0.66 -6.16
N PRO A 632 14.00 -0.16 -4.92
CA PRO A 632 14.33 -0.96 -3.74
C PRO A 632 13.27 -2.02 -3.41
N TYR A 633 12.15 -2.03 -4.13
CA TYR A 633 11.03 -2.95 -3.92
C TYR A 633 10.87 -3.89 -5.09
N ASP A 634 10.36 -5.08 -4.81
CA ASP A 634 9.97 -6.04 -5.85
C ASP A 634 8.83 -5.46 -6.71
N VAL A 635 8.93 -5.66 -8.01
CA VAL A 635 7.90 -5.27 -8.98
C VAL A 635 6.84 -6.36 -9.07
N GLY A 636 5.57 -5.96 -9.00
CA GLY A 636 4.43 -6.87 -9.07
C GLY A 636 3.98 -7.19 -10.50
N ASP A 637 2.76 -7.73 -10.60
CA ASP A 637 2.13 -8.06 -11.90
C ASP A 637 1.78 -6.81 -12.71
N THR A 638 1.38 -5.74 -12.04
CA THR A 638 0.96 -4.45 -12.60
C THR A 638 1.78 -3.36 -11.95
N PHE A 639 2.44 -2.55 -12.75
CA PHE A 639 3.40 -1.55 -12.29
C PHE A 639 3.53 -0.41 -13.28
N GLY A 640 4.38 0.56 -13.00
CA GLY A 640 4.61 1.68 -13.89
C GLY A 640 6.02 2.24 -13.80
N VAL A 641 6.29 3.19 -14.69
CA VAL A 641 7.49 4.04 -14.66
C VAL A 641 7.03 5.48 -14.72
N ALA A 642 7.47 6.28 -13.76
CA ALA A 642 7.24 7.71 -13.74
C ALA A 642 8.41 8.43 -14.41
N LYS A 643 8.11 9.48 -15.17
CA LYS A 643 9.07 10.45 -15.70
C LYS A 643 8.81 11.79 -15.02
N VAL A 644 9.85 12.39 -14.43
CA VAL A 644 9.75 13.68 -13.71
C VAL A 644 10.75 14.66 -14.31
N GLY A 645 10.41 15.21 -15.45
CA GLY A 645 11.37 16.00 -16.22
C GLY A 645 12.69 15.23 -16.42
N ASP A 646 13.83 15.94 -16.33
CA ASP A 646 15.18 15.33 -16.37
C ASP A 646 15.88 15.45 -15.00
N LEU A 647 15.12 15.46 -13.90
CA LEU A 647 15.65 15.64 -12.55
C LEU A 647 15.86 14.33 -11.83
N GLY A 648 17.10 14.06 -11.43
CA GLY A 648 17.44 12.93 -10.55
C GLY A 648 17.23 13.23 -9.08
N GLY A 649 16.88 12.18 -8.32
CA GLY A 649 16.74 12.25 -6.86
C GLY A 649 15.43 12.84 -6.37
N VAL A 650 14.47 13.10 -7.25
CA VAL A 650 13.11 13.49 -6.86
C VAL A 650 12.40 12.31 -6.23
N GLN A 651 11.82 12.53 -5.07
CA GLN A 651 11.07 11.50 -4.36
C GLN A 651 9.59 11.51 -4.77
N LEU A 652 9.09 10.34 -5.12
CA LEU A 652 7.67 10.09 -5.35
C LEU A 652 7.10 9.23 -4.22
N GLN A 653 5.88 9.53 -3.82
CA GLN A 653 5.08 8.64 -2.99
C GLN A 653 4.25 7.74 -3.91
N THR A 654 4.39 6.44 -3.73
CA THR A 654 3.66 5.43 -4.48
C THR A 654 2.90 4.50 -3.53
N PRO A 655 1.90 3.74 -3.98
CA PRO A 655 1.23 2.76 -3.12
C PRO A 655 2.18 1.75 -2.47
N ALA A 656 3.30 1.44 -3.13
CA ALA A 656 4.29 0.50 -2.65
C ALA A 656 5.33 1.10 -1.70
N GLY A 657 5.41 2.43 -1.62
CA GLY A 657 6.41 3.14 -0.82
C GLY A 657 7.09 4.26 -1.59
N PRO A 658 8.04 4.97 -0.97
CA PRO A 658 8.77 6.05 -1.63
C PRO A 658 9.66 5.50 -2.75
N ALA A 659 9.59 6.10 -3.92
CA ALA A 659 10.45 5.85 -5.07
C ALA A 659 11.26 7.10 -5.41
N TRP A 660 12.41 6.95 -6.06
CA TRP A 660 13.27 8.08 -6.43
C TRP A 660 13.63 8.04 -7.90
N THR A 661 13.66 9.21 -8.51
CA THR A 661 14.11 9.34 -9.89
C THR A 661 15.62 9.08 -10.01
N ASP A 662 16.00 8.42 -11.10
CA ASP A 662 17.38 8.28 -11.54
C ASP A 662 17.94 9.60 -12.12
N ALA A 663 19.16 9.56 -12.65
CA ALA A 663 19.81 10.74 -13.24
C ALA A 663 19.08 11.30 -14.48
N TRP A 664 18.20 10.53 -15.08
CA TRP A 664 17.40 10.90 -16.26
C TRP A 664 15.95 11.20 -15.92
N GLY A 665 15.59 11.27 -14.65
CA GLY A 665 14.25 11.59 -14.18
C GLY A 665 13.25 10.41 -14.19
N HIS A 666 13.70 9.16 -14.30
CA HIS A 666 12.84 7.99 -14.29
C HIS A 666 12.78 7.36 -12.89
N ALA A 667 11.59 6.95 -12.46
CA ALA A 667 11.38 6.21 -11.23
C ALA A 667 10.43 5.03 -11.45
N VAL A 668 10.68 3.89 -10.83
CA VAL A 668 9.78 2.73 -10.88
C VAL A 668 8.65 2.92 -9.88
N ILE A 669 7.41 2.67 -10.32
CA ILE A 669 6.23 2.49 -9.48
C ILE A 669 6.01 0.98 -9.32
N PRO A 670 6.52 0.34 -8.27
CA PRO A 670 6.76 -1.11 -8.26
C PRO A 670 5.50 -1.96 -8.14
N GLY A 671 4.39 -1.41 -7.68
CA GLY A 671 3.14 -2.14 -7.55
C GLY A 671 1.95 -1.22 -7.62
N LEU A 672 1.01 -1.58 -8.48
CA LEU A 672 -0.27 -0.92 -8.64
C LEU A 672 -1.38 -1.96 -8.49
N PRO A 673 -2.35 -1.78 -7.59
CA PRO A 673 -3.53 -2.62 -7.52
C PRO A 673 -4.29 -2.57 -8.85
N ALA A 674 -4.45 -3.73 -9.50
CA ALA A 674 -5.18 -3.81 -10.75
C ALA A 674 -6.65 -3.42 -10.55
N TYR A 675 -7.23 -2.73 -11.52
CA TYR A 675 -8.63 -2.27 -11.55
C TYR A 675 -9.02 -1.37 -10.36
N SER A 676 -8.04 -0.77 -9.71
CA SER A 676 -8.22 0.18 -8.62
C SER A 676 -7.50 1.48 -8.93
N GLU A 677 -8.06 2.59 -8.49
CA GLU A 677 -7.40 3.89 -8.63
C GLU A 677 -6.27 4.01 -7.63
N SER A 678 -5.13 4.49 -8.11
CA SER A 678 -3.94 4.74 -7.31
C SER A 678 -3.39 6.12 -7.64
N SER A 679 -3.03 6.88 -6.62
CA SER A 679 -2.34 8.17 -6.77
C SER A 679 -0.83 8.02 -6.62
N ILE A 680 -0.11 8.74 -7.46
CA ILE A 680 1.33 8.91 -7.39
C ILE A 680 1.58 10.40 -7.14
N GLU A 681 2.33 10.74 -6.11
CA GLU A 681 2.56 12.11 -5.68
C GLU A 681 4.05 12.43 -5.59
N ILE A 682 4.44 13.60 -6.09
CA ILE A 682 5.79 14.12 -5.92
C ILE A 682 5.92 14.74 -4.52
N ASN A 683 6.93 14.32 -3.78
CA ASN A 683 7.33 14.99 -2.56
C ASN A 683 8.03 16.30 -2.91
N THR A 684 7.31 17.41 -2.80
CA THR A 684 7.81 18.74 -3.16
C THR A 684 9.03 19.18 -2.35
N ALA A 685 9.23 18.63 -1.15
CA ALA A 685 10.43 18.88 -0.35
C ALA A 685 11.73 18.33 -0.98
N SER A 686 11.61 17.39 -1.93
CA SER A 686 12.74 16.83 -2.68
C SER A 686 13.08 17.62 -3.95
N LEU A 687 12.26 18.61 -4.31
CA LEU A 687 12.47 19.42 -5.50
C LEU A 687 13.47 20.55 -5.25
N PRO A 688 14.30 20.88 -6.24
CA PRO A 688 15.12 22.08 -6.18
C PRO A 688 14.22 23.33 -6.21
N ARG A 689 14.68 24.41 -5.61
CA ARG A 689 13.87 25.63 -5.45
C ARG A 689 13.52 26.32 -6.77
N ASN A 690 14.27 26.04 -7.82
CA ASN A 690 14.02 26.53 -9.17
C ASN A 690 13.17 25.58 -10.03
N ALA A 691 12.52 24.61 -9.43
CA ALA A 691 11.58 23.74 -10.13
C ALA A 691 10.19 24.40 -10.22
N ASN A 692 9.54 24.25 -11.37
CA ASN A 692 8.14 24.57 -11.60
C ASN A 692 7.39 23.27 -11.89
N LEU A 693 6.44 22.95 -11.02
CA LEU A 693 5.61 21.74 -11.10
C LEU A 693 4.14 22.17 -11.11
N PRO A 694 3.48 22.20 -12.26
CA PRO A 694 2.07 22.58 -12.36
C PRO A 694 1.14 21.62 -11.62
N ASN A 695 1.45 20.32 -11.66
CA ASN A 695 0.68 19.29 -10.96
C ASN A 695 1.62 18.21 -10.41
N GLY A 696 1.62 18.06 -9.08
CA GLY A 696 2.44 17.08 -8.37
C GLY A 696 1.75 15.74 -8.11
N ILE A 697 0.50 15.55 -8.55
CA ILE A 697 -0.28 14.33 -8.30
C ILE A 697 -0.83 13.79 -9.61
N GLN A 698 -0.62 12.51 -9.85
CA GLN A 698 -1.20 11.78 -10.97
C GLN A 698 -1.97 10.57 -10.47
N SER A 699 -3.18 10.36 -11.01
CA SER A 699 -3.99 9.18 -10.72
C SER A 699 -3.98 8.22 -11.88
N VAL A 700 -3.84 6.93 -11.59
CA VAL A 700 -3.86 5.84 -12.57
C VAL A 700 -4.84 4.76 -12.17
N LYS A 701 -5.51 4.15 -13.15
CA LYS A 701 -6.40 2.99 -13.00
C LYS A 701 -5.90 1.87 -13.92
N PRO A 702 -4.92 1.08 -13.51
CA PRO A 702 -4.33 0.08 -14.40
C PRO A 702 -5.19 -1.17 -14.55
N ALA A 703 -5.24 -1.74 -15.75
CA ALA A 703 -5.66 -3.12 -15.93
C ALA A 703 -4.58 -4.09 -15.42
N ARG A 704 -4.96 -5.33 -15.07
CA ARG A 704 -3.96 -6.33 -14.67
C ARG A 704 -2.95 -6.59 -15.80
N GLY A 705 -1.68 -6.54 -15.47
CA GLY A 705 -0.60 -6.77 -16.42
C GLY A 705 -0.18 -5.54 -17.20
N SER A 706 -0.92 -4.44 -17.10
CA SER A 706 -0.55 -3.20 -17.77
C SER A 706 0.71 -2.57 -17.17
N VAL A 707 1.42 -1.85 -18.02
CA VAL A 707 2.59 -1.04 -17.63
C VAL A 707 2.22 0.42 -17.79
N GLN A 708 2.14 1.15 -16.68
CA GLN A 708 1.72 2.54 -16.67
C GLN A 708 2.92 3.47 -16.86
N MET A 709 2.83 4.36 -17.85
CA MET A 709 3.78 5.46 -18.02
C MET A 709 3.14 6.73 -17.45
N VAL A 710 3.77 7.30 -16.41
CA VAL A 710 3.25 8.47 -15.68
C VAL A 710 4.21 9.62 -15.88
N ASP A 711 3.76 10.67 -16.56
CA ASP A 711 4.59 11.85 -16.86
C ASP A 711 4.18 13.03 -15.99
N PHE A 712 5.17 13.65 -15.34
CA PHE A 712 5.03 14.89 -14.60
C PHE A 712 5.73 16.01 -15.35
N ASP A 713 4.96 17.02 -15.77
CA ASP A 713 5.50 18.21 -16.45
C ASP A 713 6.29 19.08 -15.45
N LEU A 714 7.47 18.58 -15.07
CA LEU A 714 8.39 19.30 -14.22
C LEU A 714 9.42 20.00 -15.09
N ARG A 715 9.55 21.30 -14.90
CA ARG A 715 10.53 22.13 -15.62
C ARG A 715 11.42 22.87 -14.65
N GLN A 716 12.70 22.96 -14.96
CA GLN A 716 13.57 23.91 -14.28
C GLN A 716 13.38 25.29 -14.88
N VAL A 717 13.08 26.25 -14.04
CA VAL A 717 12.87 27.65 -14.42
C VAL A 717 13.99 28.51 -13.86
N GLN A 718 14.29 29.59 -14.56
CA GLN A 718 15.23 30.60 -14.11
C GLN A 718 14.45 31.83 -13.66
N ARG A 719 14.27 31.97 -12.35
CA ARG A 719 13.57 33.14 -11.78
C ARG A 719 14.53 34.27 -11.52
N TYR A 720 14.08 35.49 -11.83
CA TYR A 720 14.87 36.70 -11.63
C TYR A 720 14.10 37.72 -10.79
N LEU A 721 14.81 38.41 -9.88
CA LEU A 721 14.37 39.63 -9.25
C LEU A 721 15.20 40.76 -9.84
N LEU A 722 14.61 41.48 -10.80
CA LEU A 722 15.27 42.58 -11.47
C LEU A 722 15.13 43.87 -10.64
N SER A 723 16.21 44.65 -10.53
CA SER A 723 16.19 46.02 -10.06
C SER A 723 16.28 46.93 -11.28
N ALA A 724 15.11 47.38 -11.77
CA ALA A 724 15.01 48.07 -13.06
C ALA A 724 15.02 49.58 -12.92
N VAL A 725 15.92 50.24 -13.62
CA VAL A 725 16.04 51.71 -13.71
C VAL A 725 15.76 52.20 -15.13
N SER A 726 15.30 53.43 -15.24
CA SER A 726 15.16 54.09 -16.54
C SER A 726 16.54 54.53 -17.05
N GLU A 727 16.82 54.37 -18.32
CA GLU A 727 18.08 54.80 -18.98
C GLU A 727 18.22 56.33 -18.90
N ALA A 728 17.12 57.09 -18.99
CA ALA A 728 17.12 58.52 -19.15
C ALA A 728 17.55 59.27 -17.87
N ASP A 729 17.11 58.83 -16.70
CA ASP A 729 17.28 59.51 -15.43
C ASP A 729 17.87 58.63 -14.32
N GLN A 730 18.18 57.36 -14.63
CA GLN A 730 18.70 56.36 -13.70
C GLN A 730 17.83 56.16 -12.44
N GLN A 731 16.56 56.60 -12.51
CA GLN A 731 15.61 56.40 -11.41
C GLN A 731 14.94 55.04 -11.51
N PRO A 732 14.57 54.43 -10.38
CA PRO A 732 13.78 53.22 -10.38
C PRO A 732 12.49 53.36 -11.20
N LEU A 733 12.09 52.35 -11.97
CA LEU A 733 10.84 52.37 -12.72
C LEU A 733 9.65 52.55 -11.76
N ALA A 734 8.65 53.30 -12.21
CA ALA A 734 7.46 53.55 -11.43
C ALA A 734 6.68 52.25 -11.14
N GLU A 735 6.11 52.18 -9.95
CA GLU A 735 5.29 51.04 -9.51
C GLU A 735 4.06 50.86 -10.37
N ARG A 736 3.64 49.64 -10.57
CA ARG A 736 2.45 49.22 -11.31
C ARG A 736 2.49 49.36 -12.81
N LEU A 737 3.65 49.62 -13.40
CA LEU A 737 3.81 49.53 -14.85
C LEU A 737 3.71 48.08 -15.32
N ALA A 738 3.02 47.86 -16.44
CA ALA A 738 2.88 46.52 -17.03
C ALA A 738 4.16 46.10 -17.74
N VAL A 739 4.67 44.96 -17.41
CA VAL A 739 5.76 44.26 -18.12
C VAL A 739 5.15 43.26 -19.06
N MET A 740 5.44 43.33 -20.33
CA MET A 740 4.88 42.51 -21.39
C MET A 740 5.97 41.76 -22.12
N ASP A 741 5.60 40.57 -22.65
CA ASP A 741 6.47 39.81 -23.53
C ASP A 741 6.53 40.41 -24.95
N GLY A 742 7.36 39.85 -25.85
CA GLY A 742 7.45 40.28 -27.24
C GLY A 742 6.19 40.12 -28.06
N ARG A 743 5.19 39.39 -27.55
CA ARG A 743 3.85 39.17 -28.16
C ARG A 743 2.81 40.12 -27.61
N GLY A 744 3.15 40.91 -26.59
CA GLY A 744 2.24 41.86 -25.92
C GLY A 744 1.40 41.24 -24.79
N ASN A 745 1.68 40.02 -24.36
CA ASN A 745 1.05 39.42 -23.20
C ASN A 745 1.62 39.99 -21.90
N LEU A 746 0.79 40.22 -20.91
CA LEU A 746 1.21 40.65 -19.58
C LEU A 746 2.01 39.54 -18.91
N VAL A 747 3.25 39.86 -18.54
CA VAL A 747 4.13 38.93 -17.77
C VAL A 747 4.00 39.21 -16.28
N THR A 748 4.20 40.49 -15.87
CA THR A 748 4.15 40.87 -14.46
C THR A 748 3.97 42.40 -14.37
N LEU A 749 3.96 42.93 -13.17
CA LEU A 749 3.94 44.33 -12.89
C LEU A 749 5.22 44.77 -12.19
N VAL A 750 5.63 46.02 -12.43
CA VAL A 750 6.74 46.63 -11.71
C VAL A 750 6.31 46.88 -10.25
N GLY A 751 7.06 46.35 -9.32
CA GLY A 751 6.86 46.51 -7.88
C GLY A 751 7.54 47.77 -7.34
N ARG A 752 7.60 47.92 -6.02
CA ARG A 752 8.25 49.04 -5.36
C ARG A 752 9.72 49.14 -5.73
N GLN A 753 10.24 50.36 -5.84
CA GLN A 753 11.65 50.64 -6.13
C GLN A 753 12.15 50.01 -7.47
N GLY A 754 11.24 49.84 -8.44
CA GLY A 754 11.61 49.26 -9.73
C GLY A 754 11.86 47.76 -9.71
N HIS A 755 11.47 47.04 -8.65
CA HIS A 755 11.63 45.57 -8.62
C HIS A 755 10.64 44.89 -9.56
N ILE A 756 11.16 43.97 -10.40
CA ILE A 756 10.38 43.17 -11.33
C ILE A 756 10.72 41.72 -11.07
N PHE A 757 9.72 40.94 -10.64
CA PHE A 757 9.90 39.49 -10.50
C PHE A 757 9.51 38.82 -11.80
N LEU A 758 10.43 38.00 -12.33
CA LEU A 758 10.20 37.13 -13.47
C LEU A 758 10.19 35.67 -12.98
N ASP A 759 9.16 34.93 -13.34
CA ASP A 759 8.96 33.53 -12.93
C ASP A 759 9.74 32.54 -13.80
N ASP A 760 10.22 32.98 -14.99
CA ASP A 760 11.09 32.21 -15.88
C ASP A 760 11.96 33.14 -16.75
N ALA A 761 12.92 32.55 -17.48
CA ALA A 761 13.68 33.24 -18.52
C ALA A 761 12.83 33.38 -19.77
N TYR A 762 12.59 34.60 -20.21
CA TYR A 762 11.86 34.90 -21.43
C TYR A 762 12.81 35.06 -22.62
N ALA A 763 12.53 34.34 -23.70
CA ALA A 763 13.38 34.32 -24.91
C ALA A 763 13.28 35.61 -25.75
N ALA A 764 12.28 36.44 -25.53
CA ALA A 764 12.06 37.71 -26.25
C ALA A 764 12.28 38.91 -25.31
N PRO A 765 12.69 40.08 -25.83
CA PRO A 765 12.88 41.29 -25.05
C PRO A 765 11.56 41.68 -24.35
N LEU A 766 11.64 41.85 -23.04
CA LEU A 766 10.51 42.33 -22.24
C LEU A 766 10.29 43.80 -22.45
N GLN A 767 9.03 44.22 -22.57
CA GLN A 767 8.61 45.61 -22.76
C GLN A 767 7.89 46.11 -21.52
N VAL A 768 8.17 47.33 -21.12
CA VAL A 768 7.45 48.03 -20.05
C VAL A 768 6.64 49.17 -20.63
N ALA A 769 5.34 49.19 -20.36
CA ALA A 769 4.45 50.28 -20.78
C ALA A 769 4.63 51.48 -19.81
N LEU A 770 5.01 52.62 -20.33
CA LEU A 770 5.24 53.85 -19.54
C LEU A 770 3.96 54.68 -19.38
N LYS A 771 3.80 55.41 -18.26
CA LYS A 771 2.62 56.21 -17.96
C LYS A 771 2.32 57.33 -18.97
N GLU A 772 3.36 57.87 -19.62
CA GLU A 772 3.27 59.00 -20.55
C GLU A 772 2.97 58.56 -22.00
N GLY A 773 2.64 57.28 -22.21
CA GLY A 773 2.44 56.72 -23.55
C GLY A 773 3.80 56.45 -24.21
N GLY A 774 4.18 55.22 -24.30
CA GLY A 774 5.44 54.76 -24.88
C GLY A 774 5.84 53.44 -24.25
N ARG A 775 6.88 52.83 -24.79
CA ARG A 775 7.41 51.55 -24.32
C ARG A 775 8.91 51.63 -24.18
N CYS A 776 9.46 51.00 -23.19
CA CYS A 776 10.89 50.76 -23.08
C CYS A 776 11.17 49.26 -22.99
N PHE A 777 12.35 48.84 -23.41
CA PHE A 777 12.79 47.45 -23.41
C PHE A 777 13.71 47.18 -22.24
N LEU A 778 13.41 46.13 -21.47
CA LEU A 778 14.25 45.73 -20.35
C LEU A 778 15.48 44.96 -20.87
N GLU A 779 16.63 45.49 -20.56
CA GLU A 779 17.91 44.86 -20.79
C GLU A 779 18.54 44.50 -19.45
N PHE A 780 18.84 43.22 -19.24
CA PHE A 780 19.45 42.72 -18.01
C PHE A 780 20.41 41.59 -18.30
N GLN A 781 21.41 41.42 -17.46
CA GLN A 781 22.34 40.33 -17.49
C GLN A 781 22.36 39.65 -16.12
N PRO A 782 22.14 38.34 -16.04
CA PRO A 782 22.23 37.62 -14.78
C PRO A 782 23.65 37.69 -14.21
N THR A 783 23.75 38.01 -12.92
CA THR A 783 25.03 38.04 -12.20
C THR A 783 25.31 36.62 -11.66
N GLY A 784 26.14 35.86 -12.35
CA GLY A 784 26.60 34.54 -11.91
C GLY A 784 25.91 33.34 -12.55
N LYS A 785 26.34 32.14 -12.16
CA LYS A 785 25.69 30.87 -12.57
C LYS A 785 24.38 30.65 -11.81
N PRO A 786 23.38 30.01 -12.44
CA PRO A 786 22.17 29.61 -11.73
C PRO A 786 22.50 28.76 -10.49
N ASP A 787 22.00 29.17 -9.36
CA ASP A 787 22.14 28.44 -8.11
C ASP A 787 20.81 27.70 -7.82
N PRO A 788 20.78 26.36 -7.88
CA PRO A 788 19.56 25.59 -7.67
C PRO A 788 18.99 25.73 -6.26
N ASP A 789 19.80 26.17 -5.29
CA ASP A 789 19.38 26.38 -3.90
C ASP A 789 18.77 27.77 -3.66
N ARG A 790 18.87 28.70 -4.62
CA ARG A 790 18.23 30.01 -4.54
C ARG A 790 16.91 30.04 -5.30
N PRO A 791 15.86 30.63 -4.71
CA PRO A 791 14.55 30.71 -5.35
C PRO A 791 14.54 31.65 -6.57
N TYR A 792 15.45 32.62 -6.66
CA TYR A 792 15.62 33.57 -7.75
C TYR A 792 17.06 34.12 -7.78
N GLN A 793 17.43 34.73 -8.90
CA GLN A 793 18.68 35.45 -9.05
C GLN A 793 18.41 36.97 -9.09
N ASP A 794 19.20 37.75 -8.37
CA ASP A 794 19.15 39.20 -8.46
C ASP A 794 19.90 39.67 -9.70
N ALA A 795 19.31 40.59 -10.47
CA ALA A 795 19.97 41.17 -11.62
C ALA A 795 19.60 42.68 -11.77
N PRO A 796 20.58 43.54 -12.04
CA PRO A 796 20.29 44.93 -12.45
C PRO A 796 19.68 44.92 -13.85
N ALA A 797 18.68 45.78 -14.07
CA ALA A 797 18.03 45.93 -15.37
C ALA A 797 17.95 47.43 -15.76
N VAL A 798 18.11 47.70 -17.03
CA VAL A 798 17.96 49.03 -17.58
C VAL A 798 16.83 49.04 -18.61
N CYS A 799 15.89 49.94 -18.50
CA CYS A 799 14.81 50.11 -19.44
C CYS A 799 15.18 51.14 -20.52
N ARG A 800 15.40 50.69 -21.73
CA ARG A 800 15.84 51.47 -22.90
C ARG A 800 14.68 51.79 -23.83
N LYS A 801 14.63 52.97 -24.40
CA LYS A 801 13.58 53.38 -25.37
C LYS A 801 13.76 52.73 -26.74
N ALA A 802 14.95 52.26 -27.12
CA ALA A 802 15.20 51.52 -28.37
C ALA A 802 15.27 50.00 -28.09
N ALA A 803 14.76 49.20 -29.00
CA ALA A 803 14.89 47.74 -28.91
C ALA A 803 16.37 47.31 -28.94
N PRO A 804 16.82 46.35 -28.12
CA PRO A 804 18.18 45.83 -28.19
C PRO A 804 18.43 45.21 -29.57
N ALA A 805 19.63 45.41 -30.13
CA ALA A 805 20.05 44.73 -31.34
C ALA A 805 19.97 43.22 -31.11
N ALA A 806 19.34 42.50 -32.05
CA ALA A 806 19.14 41.06 -31.95
C ALA A 806 20.47 40.34 -31.66
N ALA A 807 20.63 39.87 -30.43
CA ALA A 807 21.76 39.05 -30.03
C ALA A 807 21.69 37.70 -30.80
N ALA A 808 22.79 37.33 -31.48
CA ALA A 808 22.92 36.06 -32.13
C ALA A 808 22.63 34.92 -31.14
N ARG A 809 21.74 34.00 -31.51
CA ARG A 809 21.41 32.82 -30.74
C ARG A 809 22.66 32.02 -30.40
N PRO A 810 22.97 31.65 -29.16
CA PRO A 810 23.90 30.59 -28.91
C PRO A 810 23.26 29.28 -29.40
N HIS A 811 23.96 28.53 -30.22
CA HIS A 811 23.57 27.16 -30.56
C HIS A 811 23.45 26.33 -29.28
N PRO A 812 22.41 25.48 -29.11
CA PRO A 812 22.34 24.51 -28.01
C PRO A 812 23.44 23.46 -28.20
N PRO A 813 24.08 22.99 -27.12
CA PRO A 813 24.96 21.85 -27.14
C PRO A 813 24.25 20.54 -27.43
#